data_102a6ada8ad0aad8cc739edf9272560b
#
_entry.id   102a6ada8ad0aad8cc739edf9272560b
#
_cell.length_a   1.000
_cell.length_b   1.000
_cell.length_c   1.000
_cell.angle_alpha   90.00
_cell.angle_beta   90.00
_cell.angle_gamma   90.00
#
_symmetry.space_group_name_H-M   'P 1'
#
loop_
_entity.id
_entity.type
_entity.pdbx_description
1 polymer ?
#
loop_
_entity_poly.entity_id
_entity_poly.type
_entity_poly.pdbx_seq_one_letter_code
_entity_poly.pdbx_strand_id
1 'polypeptide(L)'
;MEHYKLFIDGEFVDAADGATFESIDPGTGMPIATVAKAGPADAVAAIGAARRAFDSGVWSGLTPRERMAKLNAFADQVTQQTLRMAIVEAMDSGQIIGLSKYWGMLGSQLLRNFGHYAATRFPWQEEIPYAGNVFAPGRDYIRREPIGVCVGIIPWNFPLSMAFWKIGQAIAMGNTIVLKPATGTPLGAMIIAEAAKAAGIPKGVINIIAGPGGQIGKTLCTHKDVDKIAFTGSTDVGRQIMTMAADTVKKVTLELGGKSANIICEDADIDLAVEGALFGTFFHQGQVCESGTRVLVAAKIYNEFMDKMQRRAQSLRVGYQLDPASQQGPLVSAAQLDTVERYVRLGQEEGAELVTGGQRAEVSGLDGGFYYKPTIFADVRNSMRIAQEEIFGPVVCVLKYDSEDEAVTIANDSVYGLAGGVFSRSNARAERIVRQVKTGTMWVNNYHAFGDFCPFGGYKQSGVGRELGHAGLAEYTQIKRVHVAASADHESNFTMKLFSDNPKIPFVQYISPTLIVAGHGSLGSIYREVVRLGGQRAMILTDAGVRKAGLTQMAQEALGEFCVAVFDDIAQDTDLSTVDAAVALAREKGVDIIVSVGGGSVIDTGKAVCVTLKNGGNADDHVALMRLTEPQTPHIVIPTTSGTGSEVTNVSVIKSGSAGRKVYIVDNYIVPNTAILDPVFTMTLPPALTASTAMDAMTHAMEALTSTMSNPICDGHALNAIRLIAENLPKAISNGTDEQARLNLQMAATAAGWAFNIAQVGLAHSMAHTLGMLANVPHGAACGIALPAVMRFNVDFAADKLALAAQALGVNTSGMAQKEAALAAADAVESLMKVSGHPLRLRDIGVKEEMLAMAAFHAIADTPTLFNARPVNDPMLVDGLFKQIY
;
A
#
# COMPACT_ATOMS: atom_id res chain seq x y z
N MET A 1 48.26 -27.87 8.01
CA MET A 1 47.10 -27.31 7.35
C MET A 1 45.98 -27.21 8.39
N GLU A 2 45.37 -26.08 8.58
CA GLU A 2 44.28 -25.86 9.56
C GLU A 2 43.05 -26.73 9.16
N HIS A 3 42.32 -27.28 10.15
CA HIS A 3 41.13 -28.07 9.90
C HIS A 3 39.88 -27.35 10.44
N TYR A 4 38.97 -27.00 9.55
CA TYR A 4 37.73 -26.29 9.88
C TYR A 4 36.58 -27.30 9.99
N LYS A 5 35.85 -27.23 11.10
CA LYS A 5 34.71 -28.10 11.42
C LYS A 5 33.38 -27.44 11.08
N LEU A 6 32.32 -28.22 10.94
CA LEU A 6 30.95 -27.72 10.87
C LEU A 6 30.55 -27.07 12.20
N PHE A 7 29.66 -26.12 12.19
CA PHE A 7 29.12 -25.49 13.40
C PHE A 7 27.62 -25.84 13.52
N ILE A 8 27.27 -26.72 14.41
CA ILE A 8 25.91 -27.22 14.60
C ILE A 8 25.58 -27.21 16.10
N ASP A 9 24.42 -26.67 16.46
CA ASP A 9 23.91 -26.59 17.83
C ASP A 9 24.90 -25.96 18.83
N GLY A 10 25.63 -24.93 18.37
CA GLY A 10 26.62 -24.20 19.17
C GLY A 10 27.97 -24.88 19.33
N GLU A 11 28.21 -26.04 18.68
CA GLU A 11 29.43 -26.80 18.79
C GLU A 11 30.11 -26.99 17.41
N PHE A 12 31.46 -27.06 17.41
CA PHE A 12 32.24 -27.42 16.25
C PHE A 12 32.35 -28.95 16.15
N VAL A 13 31.82 -29.52 15.08
CA VAL A 13 31.74 -30.98 14.86
C VAL A 13 32.32 -31.33 13.49
N ASP A 14 32.90 -32.55 13.39
CA ASP A 14 33.26 -33.14 12.11
C ASP A 14 32.02 -33.62 11.36
N ALA A 15 32.11 -33.82 10.05
CA ALA A 15 31.00 -34.39 9.29
C ALA A 15 30.61 -35.80 9.81
N ALA A 16 29.34 -36.11 9.79
CA ALA A 16 28.81 -37.37 10.32
C ALA A 16 29.47 -38.64 9.70
N ASP A 17 29.95 -38.57 8.46
CA ASP A 17 30.67 -39.61 7.74
C ASP A 17 32.20 -39.43 7.79
N GLY A 18 32.70 -38.42 8.49
CA GLY A 18 34.11 -38.09 8.60
C GLY A 18 34.74 -37.52 7.32
N ALA A 19 33.93 -37.24 6.28
CA ALA A 19 34.42 -36.73 5.02
C ALA A 19 34.97 -35.30 5.14
N THR A 20 36.01 -35.01 4.35
CA THR A 20 36.61 -33.66 4.26
C THR A 20 36.81 -33.23 2.80
N PHE A 21 37.11 -31.97 2.57
CA PHE A 21 37.58 -31.44 1.31
C PHE A 21 38.60 -30.32 1.57
N GLU A 22 39.37 -29.97 0.55
CA GLU A 22 40.38 -28.93 0.63
C GLU A 22 39.82 -27.59 0.11
N SER A 23 40.15 -26.49 0.80
CA SER A 23 40.02 -25.13 0.27
C SER A 23 41.33 -24.74 -0.41
N ILE A 24 41.24 -24.17 -1.60
CA ILE A 24 42.38 -23.90 -2.47
C ILE A 24 42.60 -22.38 -2.54
N ASP A 25 43.85 -21.91 -2.34
CA ASP A 25 44.22 -20.53 -2.63
C ASP A 25 44.24 -20.33 -4.17
N PRO A 26 43.36 -19.49 -4.72
CA PRO A 26 43.29 -19.26 -6.16
C PRO A 26 44.53 -18.52 -6.73
N GLY A 27 45.31 -17.88 -5.87
CA GLY A 27 46.56 -17.20 -6.28
C GLY A 27 47.71 -18.13 -6.49
N THR A 28 47.72 -19.28 -5.82
CA THR A 28 48.78 -20.28 -5.92
C THR A 28 48.35 -21.59 -6.53
N GLY A 29 47.05 -21.88 -6.51
CA GLY A 29 46.50 -23.20 -6.87
C GLY A 29 46.71 -24.26 -5.78
N MET A 30 47.23 -23.91 -4.61
CA MET A 30 47.59 -24.86 -3.54
C MET A 30 46.56 -24.90 -2.43
N PRO A 31 46.42 -26.09 -1.78
CA PRO A 31 45.53 -26.20 -0.61
C PRO A 31 46.01 -25.34 0.57
N ILE A 32 45.05 -24.63 1.24
CA ILE A 32 45.27 -23.79 2.41
C ILE A 32 44.66 -24.34 3.69
N ALA A 33 43.55 -25.10 3.56
CA ALA A 33 42.90 -25.67 4.69
C ALA A 33 42.17 -26.97 4.31
N THR A 34 41.86 -27.79 5.32
CA THR A 34 40.87 -28.88 5.18
C THR A 34 39.58 -28.47 5.87
N VAL A 35 38.43 -28.89 5.33
CA VAL A 35 37.11 -28.53 5.84
C VAL A 35 36.26 -29.79 5.95
N ALA A 36 35.53 -29.95 7.05
CA ALA A 36 34.54 -31.01 7.23
C ALA A 36 33.46 -30.90 6.14
N LYS A 37 33.17 -31.98 5.43
CA LYS A 37 32.27 -32.04 4.27
C LYS A 37 30.89 -32.52 4.69
N ALA A 38 29.99 -31.57 4.95
CA ALA A 38 28.64 -31.90 5.35
C ALA A 38 27.89 -32.77 4.35
N GLY A 39 27.25 -33.80 4.84
CA GLY A 39 26.30 -34.66 4.13
C GLY A 39 24.85 -34.37 4.47
N PRO A 40 23.89 -35.13 3.91
CA PRO A 40 22.46 -34.97 4.21
C PRO A 40 22.12 -35.09 5.70
N ALA A 41 22.81 -35.99 6.44
CA ALA A 41 22.60 -36.16 7.87
C ALA A 41 22.96 -34.90 8.67
N ASP A 42 24.08 -34.23 8.32
CA ASP A 42 24.51 -33.00 8.95
C ASP A 42 23.52 -31.85 8.67
N ALA A 43 22.98 -31.80 7.44
CA ALA A 43 21.96 -30.84 7.09
C ALA A 43 20.68 -31.02 7.92
N VAL A 44 20.22 -32.27 8.10
CA VAL A 44 19.07 -32.58 8.97
C VAL A 44 19.37 -32.20 10.43
N ALA A 45 20.56 -32.49 10.93
CA ALA A 45 20.98 -32.17 12.30
C ALA A 45 20.98 -30.65 12.52
N ALA A 46 21.52 -29.86 11.56
CA ALA A 46 21.54 -28.40 11.62
C ALA A 46 20.14 -27.80 11.58
N ILE A 47 19.25 -28.31 10.70
CA ILE A 47 17.84 -27.85 10.63
C ILE A 47 17.13 -28.21 11.95
N GLY A 48 17.32 -29.40 12.48
CA GLY A 48 16.72 -29.82 13.75
C GLY A 48 17.18 -28.96 14.92
N ALA A 49 18.46 -28.57 14.97
CA ALA A 49 19.00 -27.66 15.97
C ALA A 49 18.35 -26.24 15.84
N ALA A 50 18.26 -25.73 14.61
CA ALA A 50 17.63 -24.43 14.33
C ALA A 50 16.15 -24.43 14.72
N ARG A 51 15.42 -25.51 14.44
CA ARG A 51 14.00 -25.66 14.79
C ARG A 51 13.80 -25.69 16.30
N ARG A 52 14.56 -26.50 17.02
CA ARG A 52 14.51 -26.54 18.49
C ARG A 52 14.78 -25.17 19.11
N ALA A 53 15.79 -24.46 18.63
CA ALA A 53 16.14 -23.14 19.13
C ALA A 53 15.02 -22.13 18.84
N PHE A 54 14.39 -22.17 17.67
CA PHE A 54 13.27 -21.28 17.34
C PHE A 54 12.04 -21.56 18.21
N ASP A 55 11.61 -22.84 18.28
CA ASP A 55 10.38 -23.23 18.98
C ASP A 55 10.50 -23.07 20.51
N SER A 56 11.71 -23.18 21.06
CA SER A 56 11.95 -22.94 22.49
C SER A 56 11.79 -21.47 22.91
N GLY A 57 11.77 -20.55 21.96
CA GLY A 57 11.71 -19.12 22.22
C GLY A 57 13.00 -18.50 22.74
N VAL A 58 14.11 -19.26 22.84
CA VAL A 58 15.40 -18.76 23.37
C VAL A 58 15.95 -17.55 22.57
N TRP A 59 15.52 -17.41 21.32
CA TRP A 59 15.85 -16.30 20.45
C TRP A 59 14.61 -15.57 19.94
N SER A 60 13.64 -16.28 19.40
CA SER A 60 12.40 -15.74 18.86
C SER A 60 11.53 -15.05 19.90
N GLY A 61 11.61 -15.49 21.16
CA GLY A 61 10.92 -14.88 22.31
C GLY A 61 11.57 -13.60 22.86
N LEU A 62 12.80 -13.28 22.45
CA LEU A 62 13.46 -12.04 22.87
C LEU A 62 12.81 -10.83 22.22
N THR A 63 12.74 -9.74 22.95
CA THR A 63 12.37 -8.44 22.37
C THR A 63 13.41 -7.98 21.34
N PRO A 64 13.05 -7.12 20.39
CA PRO A 64 14.01 -6.56 19.46
C PRO A 64 15.20 -5.85 20.13
N ARG A 65 14.99 -5.23 21.29
CA ARG A 65 16.07 -4.57 22.07
C ARG A 65 17.03 -5.57 22.70
N GLU A 66 16.54 -6.68 23.22
CA GLU A 66 17.39 -7.75 23.74
C GLU A 66 18.20 -8.41 22.63
N ARG A 67 17.60 -8.65 21.45
CA ARG A 67 18.35 -9.14 20.29
C ARG A 67 19.43 -8.15 19.84
N MET A 68 19.12 -6.85 19.80
CA MET A 68 20.10 -5.80 19.50
C MET A 68 21.31 -5.85 20.44
N ALA A 69 21.11 -6.02 21.73
CA ALA A 69 22.22 -6.12 22.69
C ALA A 69 23.13 -7.34 22.39
N LYS A 70 22.53 -8.49 22.07
CA LYS A 70 23.28 -9.69 21.69
C LYS A 70 23.98 -9.55 20.33
N LEU A 71 23.36 -8.86 19.36
CA LEU A 71 23.97 -8.56 18.07
C LEU A 71 25.16 -7.60 18.22
N ASN A 72 25.08 -6.64 19.12
CA ASN A 72 26.21 -5.77 19.46
C ASN A 72 27.39 -6.56 20.04
N ALA A 73 27.14 -7.46 20.97
CA ALA A 73 28.18 -8.35 21.52
C ALA A 73 28.79 -9.25 20.43
N PHE A 74 27.96 -9.76 19.51
CA PHE A 74 28.44 -10.53 18.37
C PHE A 74 29.30 -9.67 17.42
N ALA A 75 28.90 -8.44 17.14
CA ALA A 75 29.67 -7.50 16.34
C ALA A 75 31.02 -7.14 16.98
N ASP A 76 31.08 -7.06 18.32
CA ASP A 76 32.36 -6.87 19.05
C ASP A 76 33.31 -8.03 18.81
N GLN A 77 32.84 -9.27 18.84
CA GLN A 77 33.66 -10.45 18.56
C GLN A 77 34.11 -10.52 17.10
N VAL A 78 33.24 -10.13 16.14
CA VAL A 78 33.62 -10.01 14.72
C VAL A 78 34.71 -8.95 14.55
N THR A 79 34.63 -7.81 15.24
CA THR A 79 35.65 -6.73 15.18
C THR A 79 37.02 -7.25 15.61
N GLN A 80 37.10 -8.11 16.62
CA GLN A 80 38.35 -8.72 17.08
C GLN A 80 38.97 -9.68 16.03
N GLN A 81 38.17 -10.23 15.12
CA GLN A 81 38.64 -11.18 14.08
C GLN A 81 38.91 -10.50 12.72
N THR A 82 38.75 -9.17 12.61
CA THR A 82 38.76 -8.45 11.31
C THR A 82 39.99 -8.74 10.48
N LEU A 83 41.19 -8.75 11.09
CA LEU A 83 42.46 -9.01 10.36
C LEU A 83 42.53 -10.47 9.85
N ARG A 84 42.15 -11.44 10.69
CA ARG A 84 42.10 -12.86 10.29
C ARG A 84 41.08 -13.08 9.16
N MET A 85 39.88 -12.47 9.29
CA MET A 85 38.86 -12.48 8.25
C MET A 85 39.39 -11.91 6.93
N ALA A 86 40.11 -10.77 6.98
CA ALA A 86 40.65 -10.13 5.80
C ALA A 86 41.66 -11.03 5.03
N ILE A 87 42.55 -11.67 5.77
CA ILE A 87 43.57 -12.56 5.18
C ILE A 87 42.90 -13.82 4.61
N VAL A 88 42.01 -14.44 5.40
CA VAL A 88 41.31 -15.66 4.98
C VAL A 88 40.40 -15.39 3.78
N GLU A 89 39.65 -14.29 3.76
CA GLU A 89 38.85 -13.90 2.59
C GLU A 89 39.68 -13.75 1.34
N ALA A 90 40.82 -13.07 1.44
CA ALA A 90 41.73 -12.90 0.31
C ALA A 90 42.27 -14.26 -0.20
N MET A 91 42.69 -15.13 0.70
CA MET A 91 43.26 -16.45 0.34
C MET A 91 42.19 -17.44 -0.14
N ASP A 92 40.94 -17.34 0.34
CA ASP A 92 39.86 -18.27 0.02
C ASP A 92 39.14 -17.88 -1.29
N SER A 93 38.94 -16.57 -1.54
CA SER A 93 38.19 -16.06 -2.69
C SER A 93 39.01 -15.43 -3.81
N GLY A 94 40.30 -15.16 -3.59
CA GLY A 94 41.16 -14.41 -4.53
C GLY A 94 40.95 -12.91 -4.53
N GLN A 95 40.18 -12.36 -3.59
CA GLN A 95 40.03 -10.92 -3.45
C GLN A 95 41.35 -10.28 -3.03
N ILE A 96 41.68 -9.12 -3.60
CA ILE A 96 42.88 -8.37 -3.17
C ILE A 96 42.72 -7.91 -1.71
N ILE A 97 43.78 -7.95 -0.95
CA ILE A 97 43.82 -7.54 0.46
C ILE A 97 43.36 -6.09 0.67
N GLY A 98 43.57 -5.24 -0.32
CA GLY A 98 43.09 -3.86 -0.36
C GLY A 98 41.57 -3.77 -0.24
N LEU A 99 40.82 -4.82 -0.66
CA LEU A 99 39.36 -4.94 -0.59
C LEU A 99 38.93 -5.76 0.63
N SER A 100 39.47 -6.98 0.78
CA SER A 100 39.03 -7.94 1.82
C SER A 100 39.17 -7.41 3.25
N LYS A 101 40.13 -6.50 3.49
CA LYS A 101 40.33 -5.86 4.82
C LYS A 101 39.12 -5.12 5.36
N TYR A 102 38.16 -4.76 4.52
CA TYR A 102 36.96 -4.04 4.93
C TYR A 102 35.82 -4.96 5.39
N TRP A 103 35.77 -6.23 4.96
CA TRP A 103 34.56 -7.05 5.14
C TRP A 103 34.27 -7.41 6.59
N GLY A 104 35.26 -7.67 7.41
CA GLY A 104 35.07 -7.91 8.84
C GLY A 104 34.54 -6.66 9.57
N MET A 105 35.06 -5.48 9.25
CA MET A 105 34.58 -4.21 9.81
C MET A 105 33.13 -3.91 9.35
N LEU A 106 32.86 -4.03 8.05
CA LEU A 106 31.51 -3.81 7.48
C LEU A 106 30.51 -4.84 8.01
N GLY A 107 30.92 -6.11 8.17
CA GLY A 107 30.08 -7.15 8.77
C GLY A 107 29.71 -6.85 10.22
N SER A 108 30.68 -6.38 11.02
CA SER A 108 30.42 -5.90 12.38
C SER A 108 29.41 -4.75 12.40
N GLN A 109 29.57 -3.77 11.51
CA GLN A 109 28.65 -2.64 11.39
C GLN A 109 27.25 -3.08 10.94
N LEU A 110 27.14 -3.99 9.96
CA LEU A 110 25.86 -4.55 9.51
C LEU A 110 25.10 -5.20 10.65
N LEU A 111 25.76 -6.03 11.48
CA LEU A 111 25.13 -6.67 12.64
C LEU A 111 24.53 -5.63 13.60
N ARG A 112 25.29 -4.56 13.91
CA ARG A 112 24.81 -3.46 14.76
C ARG A 112 23.63 -2.73 14.13
N ASN A 113 23.74 -2.41 12.84
CA ASN A 113 22.73 -1.63 12.12
C ASN A 113 21.43 -2.40 11.96
N PHE A 114 21.47 -3.69 11.66
CA PHE A 114 20.25 -4.53 11.61
C PHE A 114 19.60 -4.66 12.98
N GLY A 115 20.40 -4.89 14.03
CA GLY A 115 19.88 -4.93 15.41
C GLY A 115 19.25 -3.60 15.82
N HIS A 116 19.91 -2.50 15.56
CA HIS A 116 19.41 -1.16 15.86
C HIS A 116 18.13 -0.85 15.09
N TYR A 117 18.11 -1.12 13.78
CA TYR A 117 16.92 -0.88 12.95
C TYR A 117 15.72 -1.71 13.42
N ALA A 118 15.95 -3.01 13.69
CA ALA A 118 14.90 -3.90 14.20
C ALA A 118 14.35 -3.44 15.55
N ALA A 119 15.18 -2.85 16.41
CA ALA A 119 14.79 -2.39 17.73
C ALA A 119 14.12 -1.01 17.77
N THR A 120 14.39 -0.13 16.79
CA THR A 120 14.00 1.28 16.89
C THR A 120 13.16 1.80 15.73
N ARG A 121 13.22 1.19 14.56
CA ARG A 121 12.57 1.68 13.34
C ARG A 121 11.70 0.67 12.63
N PHE A 122 11.89 -0.63 12.84
CA PHE A 122 11.09 -1.64 12.16
C PHE A 122 9.67 -1.65 12.74
N PRO A 123 8.64 -1.55 11.88
CA PRO A 123 7.25 -1.49 12.34
C PRO A 123 6.73 -2.90 12.68
N TRP A 124 7.06 -3.39 13.88
CA TRP A 124 6.60 -4.69 14.38
C TRP A 124 5.08 -4.76 14.53
N GLN A 125 4.45 -3.61 14.77
CA GLN A 125 3.02 -3.44 14.78
C GLN A 125 2.66 -2.14 14.08
N GLU A 126 1.67 -2.21 13.19
CA GLU A 126 1.15 -1.08 12.44
C GLU A 126 -0.37 -1.05 12.59
N GLU A 127 -0.91 0.07 13.04
CA GLU A 127 -2.36 0.26 13.07
C GLU A 127 -2.86 0.37 11.61
N ILE A 128 -3.91 -0.38 11.30
CA ILE A 128 -4.62 -0.23 10.04
C ILE A 128 -5.70 0.82 10.27
N PRO A 129 -5.76 1.89 9.47
CA PRO A 129 -6.89 2.81 9.53
C PRO A 129 -8.19 2.01 9.41
N TYR A 130 -9.06 2.16 10.42
CA TYR A 130 -10.31 1.41 10.46
C TYR A 130 -11.21 1.89 9.33
N ALA A 131 -11.43 1.06 8.34
CA ALA A 131 -12.28 1.34 7.18
C ALA A 131 -13.77 1.08 7.49
N GLY A 132 -14.21 1.27 8.75
CA GLY A 132 -15.62 1.29 9.11
C GLY A 132 -16.43 0.05 8.69
N ASN A 133 -15.99 -1.14 9.06
CA ASN A 133 -16.88 -2.30 8.91
C ASN A 133 -17.94 -2.21 10.00
N VAL A 134 -19.10 -1.67 9.63
CA VAL A 134 -20.27 -1.54 10.54
C VAL A 134 -20.72 -2.88 11.14
N PHE A 135 -20.39 -4.00 10.47
CA PHE A 135 -20.74 -5.34 10.95
C PHE A 135 -19.70 -5.94 11.91
N ALA A 136 -18.52 -5.36 12.03
CA ALA A 136 -17.46 -5.86 12.91
C ALA A 136 -16.69 -4.69 13.53
N PRO A 137 -17.31 -3.91 14.43
CA PRO A 137 -16.64 -2.80 15.09
C PRO A 137 -15.47 -3.31 15.93
N GLY A 138 -14.30 -2.65 15.79
CA GLY A 138 -13.10 -3.09 16.48
C GLY A 138 -11.88 -2.31 16.06
N ARG A 139 -10.74 -2.82 16.48
CA ARG A 139 -9.42 -2.31 16.12
C ARG A 139 -8.71 -3.32 15.25
N ASP A 140 -8.19 -2.89 14.12
CA ASP A 140 -7.36 -3.71 13.25
C ASP A 140 -5.90 -3.25 13.31
N TYR A 141 -5.00 -4.21 13.37
CA TYR A 141 -3.57 -3.93 13.23
C TYR A 141 -2.85 -5.09 12.55
N ILE A 142 -1.74 -4.75 11.90
CA ILE A 142 -0.77 -5.71 11.40
C ILE A 142 0.24 -5.98 12.52
N ARG A 143 0.52 -7.24 12.76
CA ARG A 143 1.65 -7.70 13.57
C ARG A 143 2.61 -8.45 12.67
N ARG A 144 3.90 -8.12 12.76
CA ARG A 144 4.97 -8.85 12.09
C ARG A 144 5.61 -9.81 13.06
N GLU A 145 5.79 -11.04 12.64
CA GLU A 145 6.36 -12.10 13.45
C GLU A 145 7.56 -12.72 12.71
N PRO A 146 8.59 -13.23 13.42
CA PRO A 146 9.65 -14.01 12.80
C PRO A 146 9.07 -15.14 11.95
N ILE A 147 9.68 -15.44 10.80
CA ILE A 147 9.17 -16.47 9.90
C ILE A 147 9.47 -17.87 10.38
N GLY A 148 10.60 -18.08 11.08
CA GLY A 148 10.97 -19.40 11.59
C GLY A 148 12.42 -19.78 11.35
N VAL A 149 12.66 -20.97 10.81
CA VAL A 149 13.96 -21.48 10.42
C VAL A 149 14.30 -21.03 9.01
N CYS A 150 15.38 -20.27 8.87
CA CYS A 150 15.89 -19.80 7.60
C CYS A 150 17.07 -20.65 7.13
N VAL A 151 17.13 -20.92 5.84
CA VAL A 151 18.33 -21.44 5.17
C VAL A 151 18.95 -20.32 4.34
N GLY A 152 20.20 -20.00 4.60
CA GLY A 152 21.02 -19.08 3.81
C GLY A 152 22.00 -19.85 2.95
N ILE A 153 21.93 -19.72 1.62
CA ILE A 153 22.90 -20.32 0.70
C ILE A 153 23.62 -19.16 0.00
N ILE A 154 24.95 -19.09 0.17
CA ILE A 154 25.74 -17.96 -0.31
C ILE A 154 26.75 -18.36 -1.38
N PRO A 155 27.09 -17.41 -2.29
CA PRO A 155 28.05 -17.63 -3.36
C PRO A 155 29.51 -17.53 -2.87
N TRP A 156 30.41 -17.73 -3.79
CA TRP A 156 31.85 -17.77 -3.54
C TRP A 156 32.57 -16.42 -3.72
N ASN A 157 31.92 -15.45 -4.33
CA ASN A 157 32.58 -14.18 -4.70
C ASN A 157 32.73 -13.17 -3.54
N PHE A 158 31.77 -13.13 -2.61
CA PHE A 158 31.82 -12.30 -1.40
C PHE A 158 31.42 -13.10 -0.16
N PRO A 159 32.16 -14.15 0.20
CA PRO A 159 31.76 -15.10 1.25
C PRO A 159 31.42 -14.45 2.58
N LEU A 160 32.27 -13.56 3.12
CA LEU A 160 32.02 -12.86 4.39
C LEU A 160 30.82 -11.94 4.30
N SER A 161 30.80 -11.07 3.28
CA SER A 161 29.71 -10.09 3.11
C SER A 161 28.36 -10.76 3.02
N MET A 162 28.25 -11.79 2.17
CA MET A 162 26.99 -12.53 1.98
C MET A 162 26.59 -13.33 3.22
N ALA A 163 27.54 -13.86 3.98
CA ALA A 163 27.25 -14.50 5.26
C ALA A 163 26.64 -13.51 6.27
N PHE A 164 27.21 -12.31 6.40
CA PHE A 164 26.67 -11.26 7.27
C PHE A 164 25.31 -10.77 6.81
N TRP A 165 25.06 -10.67 5.50
CA TRP A 165 23.74 -10.31 4.98
C TRP A 165 22.70 -11.32 5.41
N LYS A 166 22.93 -12.60 5.20
CA LYS A 166 21.96 -13.66 5.53
C LYS A 166 21.80 -13.87 7.04
N ILE A 167 22.92 -14.01 7.78
CA ILE A 167 22.89 -14.21 9.23
C ILE A 167 22.28 -12.98 9.92
N GLY A 168 22.82 -11.80 9.61
CA GLY A 168 22.42 -10.57 10.31
C GLY A 168 20.95 -10.26 10.18
N GLN A 169 20.39 -10.34 8.98
CA GLN A 169 18.96 -10.09 8.76
C GLN A 169 18.09 -11.15 9.44
N ALA A 170 18.43 -12.44 9.28
CA ALA A 170 17.64 -13.52 9.87
C ALA A 170 17.55 -13.38 11.39
N ILE A 171 18.69 -13.25 12.09
CA ILE A 171 18.70 -13.21 13.55
C ILE A 171 18.22 -11.88 14.13
N ALA A 172 18.43 -10.74 13.46
CA ALA A 172 17.87 -9.45 13.89
C ALA A 172 16.33 -9.51 13.92
N MET A 173 15.74 -10.20 12.95
CA MET A 173 14.28 -10.37 12.86
C MET A 173 13.73 -11.51 13.73
N GLY A 174 14.57 -12.16 14.54
CA GLY A 174 14.15 -13.16 15.52
C GLY A 174 14.10 -14.60 15.01
N ASN A 175 14.66 -14.87 13.83
CA ASN A 175 14.73 -16.19 13.24
C ASN A 175 15.98 -16.96 13.68
N THR A 176 16.02 -18.25 13.37
CA THR A 176 17.22 -19.08 13.40
C THR A 176 17.70 -19.34 11.97
N ILE A 177 18.98 -19.67 11.79
CA ILE A 177 19.54 -19.83 10.46
C ILE A 177 20.46 -21.05 10.36
N VAL A 178 20.35 -21.75 9.22
CA VAL A 178 21.36 -22.68 8.71
C VAL A 178 22.03 -22.03 7.51
N LEU A 179 23.29 -21.63 7.64
CA LEU A 179 24.08 -21.06 6.56
C LEU A 179 24.87 -22.14 5.83
N LYS A 180 24.78 -22.14 4.51
CA LYS A 180 25.61 -22.95 3.62
C LYS A 180 26.51 -22.05 2.77
N PRO A 181 27.79 -21.88 3.10
CA PRO A 181 28.74 -21.22 2.23
C PRO A 181 29.02 -22.01 0.95
N ALA A 182 29.52 -21.34 -0.08
CA ALA A 182 30.01 -22.02 -1.27
C ALA A 182 31.14 -23.02 -0.90
N THR A 183 31.20 -24.13 -1.63
CA THR A 183 32.20 -25.17 -1.35
C THR A 183 33.63 -24.66 -1.57
N GLY A 184 33.83 -23.76 -2.56
CA GLY A 184 35.15 -23.20 -2.88
C GLY A 184 35.65 -22.14 -1.90
N THR A 185 34.76 -21.53 -1.08
CA THR A 185 35.11 -20.40 -0.19
C THR A 185 34.38 -20.49 1.16
N PRO A 186 34.61 -21.53 1.96
CA PRO A 186 33.88 -21.76 3.20
C PRO A 186 34.51 -21.11 4.44
N LEU A 187 35.79 -20.73 4.39
CA LEU A 187 36.58 -20.50 5.60
C LEU A 187 36.12 -19.27 6.38
N GLY A 188 35.78 -18.20 5.69
CA GLY A 188 35.28 -16.98 6.31
C GLY A 188 34.02 -17.19 7.16
N ALA A 189 33.10 -18.05 6.71
CA ALA A 189 31.89 -18.38 7.45
C ALA A 189 32.19 -19.12 8.78
N MET A 190 33.24 -19.93 8.82
CA MET A 190 33.65 -20.65 10.04
C MET A 190 34.21 -19.70 11.10
N ILE A 191 34.93 -18.65 10.69
CA ILE A 191 35.38 -17.60 11.62
C ILE A 191 34.19 -16.83 12.18
N ILE A 192 33.13 -16.60 11.38
CA ILE A 192 31.87 -16.01 11.88
C ILE A 192 31.24 -16.92 12.96
N ALA A 193 31.28 -18.25 12.80
CA ALA A 193 30.81 -19.19 13.81
C ALA A 193 31.59 -19.07 15.13
N GLU A 194 32.92 -18.93 15.05
CA GLU A 194 33.76 -18.72 16.25
C GLU A 194 33.35 -17.44 16.99
N ALA A 195 33.16 -16.35 16.26
CA ALA A 195 32.73 -15.07 16.81
C ALA A 195 31.32 -15.17 17.44
N ALA A 196 30.39 -15.88 16.81
CA ALA A 196 29.04 -16.11 17.32
C ALA A 196 29.07 -16.92 18.64
N LYS A 197 29.87 -17.98 18.72
CA LYS A 197 30.07 -18.78 19.93
C LYS A 197 30.68 -17.96 21.06
N ALA A 198 31.73 -17.16 20.75
CA ALA A 198 32.39 -16.29 21.72
C ALA A 198 31.45 -15.18 22.25
N ALA A 199 30.54 -14.70 21.43
CA ALA A 199 29.52 -13.72 21.80
C ALA A 199 28.38 -14.29 22.64
N GLY A 200 28.31 -15.60 22.83
CA GLY A 200 27.24 -16.27 23.56
C GLY A 200 25.90 -16.28 22.84
N ILE A 201 25.92 -16.32 21.52
CA ILE A 201 24.72 -16.58 20.72
C ILE A 201 24.19 -17.96 21.12
N PRO A 202 22.88 -18.11 21.46
CA PRO A 202 22.35 -19.37 21.97
C PRO A 202 22.53 -20.51 20.97
N LYS A 203 22.69 -21.74 21.48
CA LYS A 203 22.83 -22.96 20.68
C LYS A 203 21.67 -23.09 19.68
N GLY A 204 21.97 -23.49 18.46
CA GLY A 204 21.01 -23.69 17.37
C GLY A 204 20.53 -22.43 16.68
N VAL A 205 20.77 -21.20 17.20
CA VAL A 205 20.35 -19.94 16.53
C VAL A 205 21.09 -19.75 15.21
N ILE A 206 22.39 -20.01 15.20
CA ILE A 206 23.25 -20.00 14.01
C ILE A 206 23.84 -21.39 13.85
N ASN A 207 23.71 -21.96 12.65
CA ASN A 207 24.35 -23.22 12.26
C ASN A 207 25.03 -22.99 10.91
N ILE A 208 26.25 -23.49 10.73
CA ILE A 208 27.01 -23.31 9.50
C ILE A 208 27.53 -24.67 9.04
N ILE A 209 27.16 -25.05 7.83
CA ILE A 209 27.51 -26.34 7.25
C ILE A 209 28.15 -26.16 5.86
N ALA A 210 29.40 -26.57 5.70
CA ALA A 210 30.11 -26.52 4.42
C ALA A 210 30.03 -27.85 3.69
N GLY A 211 29.69 -27.82 2.39
CA GLY A 211 29.61 -29.02 1.57
C GLY A 211 29.04 -28.76 0.18
N PRO A 212 29.15 -29.73 -0.76
CA PRO A 212 28.68 -29.59 -2.12
C PRO A 212 27.17 -29.38 -2.20
N GLY A 213 26.75 -28.35 -2.95
CA GLY A 213 25.34 -28.03 -3.16
C GLY A 213 24.50 -29.19 -3.72
N GLY A 214 25.07 -30.01 -4.61
CA GLY A 214 24.39 -31.18 -5.15
C GLY A 214 24.09 -32.28 -4.13
N GLN A 215 24.80 -32.32 -3.02
CA GLN A 215 24.60 -33.34 -1.96
C GLN A 215 23.62 -32.85 -0.89
N ILE A 216 23.78 -31.63 -0.38
CA ILE A 216 22.99 -31.11 0.76
C ILE A 216 21.90 -30.14 0.37
N GLY A 217 21.99 -29.54 -0.84
CA GLY A 217 21.05 -28.49 -1.29
C GLY A 217 19.61 -28.97 -1.35
N LYS A 218 19.37 -30.17 -1.86
CA LYS A 218 18.02 -30.77 -1.90
C LYS A 218 17.43 -30.88 -0.49
N THR A 219 18.19 -31.42 0.47
CA THR A 219 17.73 -31.57 1.86
C THR A 219 17.39 -30.18 2.46
N LEU A 220 18.25 -29.19 2.29
CA LEU A 220 18.02 -27.84 2.79
C LEU A 220 16.77 -27.19 2.17
N CYS A 221 16.52 -27.41 0.88
CA CYS A 221 15.41 -26.79 0.18
C CYS A 221 14.05 -27.49 0.38
N THR A 222 14.04 -28.82 0.62
CA THR A 222 12.78 -29.59 0.71
C THR A 222 12.37 -29.94 2.14
N HIS A 223 13.24 -29.74 3.15
CA HIS A 223 12.94 -30.16 4.52
C HIS A 223 11.75 -29.38 5.09
N LYS A 224 10.79 -30.09 5.69
CA LYS A 224 9.53 -29.51 6.19
C LYS A 224 9.70 -28.47 7.30
N ASP A 225 10.78 -28.58 8.09
CA ASP A 225 11.07 -27.68 9.21
C ASP A 225 11.88 -26.45 8.82
N VAL A 226 12.03 -26.18 7.52
CA VAL A 226 12.58 -24.95 6.96
C VAL A 226 11.43 -24.08 6.47
N ASP A 227 11.37 -22.85 6.93
CA ASP A 227 10.30 -21.91 6.63
C ASP A 227 10.68 -20.92 5.50
N LYS A 228 11.97 -20.59 5.38
CA LYS A 228 12.49 -19.66 4.37
C LYS A 228 13.81 -20.12 3.79
N ILE A 229 13.98 -19.86 2.49
CA ILE A 229 15.26 -20.00 1.78
C ILE A 229 15.69 -18.61 1.27
N ALA A 230 16.90 -18.21 1.61
CA ALA A 230 17.54 -17.00 1.08
C ALA A 230 18.79 -17.44 0.30
N PHE A 231 18.73 -17.34 -1.02
CA PHE A 231 19.77 -17.81 -1.93
C PHE A 231 20.40 -16.64 -2.70
N THR A 232 21.72 -16.66 -2.81
CA THR A 232 22.46 -15.82 -3.74
C THR A 232 23.38 -16.74 -4.59
N GLY A 233 23.26 -16.60 -5.93
CA GLY A 233 24.06 -17.42 -6.85
C GLY A 233 23.53 -17.39 -8.28
N SER A 234 23.79 -18.44 -9.09
CA SER A 234 23.37 -18.47 -10.50
C SER A 234 21.86 -18.57 -10.69
N THR A 235 21.36 -18.00 -11.77
CA THR A 235 19.95 -18.01 -12.14
C THR A 235 19.39 -19.44 -12.27
N ASP A 236 20.17 -20.34 -12.85
CA ASP A 236 19.74 -21.75 -13.03
C ASP A 236 19.56 -22.48 -11.71
N VAL A 237 20.45 -22.28 -10.74
CA VAL A 237 20.30 -22.84 -9.38
C VAL A 237 19.13 -22.18 -8.65
N GLY A 238 18.93 -20.88 -8.82
CA GLY A 238 17.78 -20.16 -8.26
C GLY A 238 16.44 -20.74 -8.72
N ARG A 239 16.30 -21.04 -10.02
CA ARG A 239 15.11 -21.72 -10.58
C ARG A 239 14.88 -23.09 -9.95
N GLN A 240 15.96 -23.89 -9.80
CA GLN A 240 15.89 -25.20 -9.13
C GLN A 240 15.43 -25.07 -7.68
N ILE A 241 15.93 -24.08 -6.94
CA ILE A 241 15.54 -23.82 -5.54
C ILE A 241 14.06 -23.44 -5.48
N MET A 242 13.56 -22.57 -6.36
CA MET A 242 12.12 -22.25 -6.42
C MET A 242 11.27 -23.50 -6.62
N THR A 243 11.68 -24.38 -7.55
CA THR A 243 10.97 -25.63 -7.82
C THR A 243 10.95 -26.53 -6.60
N MET A 244 12.10 -26.71 -5.92
CA MET A 244 12.20 -27.53 -4.71
C MET A 244 11.44 -26.95 -3.51
N ALA A 245 11.35 -25.64 -3.40
CA ALA A 245 10.64 -24.96 -2.31
C ALA A 245 9.11 -25.04 -2.45
N ALA A 246 8.61 -25.26 -3.65
CA ALA A 246 7.18 -25.26 -3.97
C ALA A 246 6.39 -26.33 -3.21
N ASP A 247 6.95 -27.54 -3.00
CA ASP A 247 6.29 -28.66 -2.31
C ASP A 247 5.81 -28.31 -0.89
N THR A 248 6.44 -27.36 -0.24
CA THR A 248 6.13 -26.94 1.14
C THR A 248 5.77 -25.45 1.23
N VAL A 249 5.58 -24.79 0.08
CA VAL A 249 5.19 -23.36 -0.03
C VAL A 249 6.08 -22.43 0.81
N LYS A 250 7.40 -22.71 0.83
CA LYS A 250 8.37 -21.92 1.59
C LYS A 250 8.52 -20.52 1.01
N LYS A 251 8.75 -19.55 1.87
CA LYS A 251 9.17 -18.21 1.42
C LYS A 251 10.57 -18.30 0.81
N VAL A 252 10.75 -17.73 -0.37
CA VAL A 252 12.03 -17.73 -1.09
C VAL A 252 12.43 -16.31 -1.42
N THR A 253 13.69 -15.92 -1.14
CA THR A 253 14.35 -14.76 -1.70
C THR A 253 15.55 -15.20 -2.53
N LEU A 254 15.66 -14.68 -3.73
CA LEU A 254 16.68 -15.05 -4.70
C LEU A 254 17.40 -13.78 -5.17
N GLU A 255 18.72 -13.78 -5.02
CA GLU A 255 19.62 -12.82 -5.62
C GLU A 255 20.46 -13.55 -6.66
N LEU A 256 20.26 -13.24 -7.93
CA LEU A 256 20.76 -14.04 -9.04
C LEU A 256 21.70 -13.22 -9.93
N GLY A 257 22.06 -13.78 -11.08
CA GLY A 257 23.00 -13.17 -12.01
C GLY A 257 22.51 -11.84 -12.62
N GLY A 258 23.44 -11.12 -13.20
CA GLY A 258 23.19 -9.87 -13.88
C GLY A 258 24.02 -9.68 -15.14
N LYS A 259 23.55 -8.80 -16.03
CA LYS A 259 24.29 -8.28 -17.19
C LYS A 259 24.05 -6.78 -17.25
N SER A 260 24.49 -6.09 -16.22
CA SER A 260 24.13 -4.69 -15.98
C SER A 260 24.67 -3.77 -17.05
N ALA A 261 23.87 -2.80 -17.45
CA ALA A 261 24.25 -1.75 -18.38
C ALA A 261 24.83 -0.53 -17.62
N ASN A 262 25.97 -0.03 -18.08
CA ASN A 262 26.59 1.21 -17.62
C ASN A 262 26.56 2.21 -18.77
N ILE A 263 25.65 3.21 -18.68
CA ILE A 263 25.33 4.14 -19.77
C ILE A 263 26.17 5.40 -19.63
N ILE A 264 27.01 5.69 -20.63
CA ILE A 264 27.88 6.86 -20.68
C ILE A 264 27.28 7.86 -21.66
N CYS A 265 26.67 8.92 -21.12
CA CYS A 265 26.01 9.96 -21.92
C CYS A 265 27.04 10.88 -22.61
N GLU A 266 26.66 11.54 -23.71
CA GLU A 266 27.53 12.43 -24.50
C GLU A 266 28.09 13.62 -23.70
N ASP A 267 27.41 14.04 -22.63
CA ASP A 267 27.79 15.12 -21.73
C ASP A 267 28.52 14.65 -20.47
N ALA A 268 28.83 13.36 -20.37
CA ALA A 268 29.54 12.82 -19.21
C ALA A 268 30.93 13.43 -19.07
N ASP A 269 31.43 13.49 -17.83
CA ASP A 269 32.86 13.65 -17.60
C ASP A 269 33.55 12.34 -18.00
N ILE A 270 34.33 12.39 -19.10
CA ILE A 270 34.87 11.17 -19.70
C ILE A 270 35.88 10.49 -18.77
N ASP A 271 36.69 11.24 -18.02
CA ASP A 271 37.65 10.63 -17.11
C ASP A 271 36.98 9.95 -15.94
N LEU A 272 35.96 10.58 -15.35
CA LEU A 272 35.11 9.97 -14.32
C LEU A 272 34.38 8.75 -14.86
N ALA A 273 33.84 8.82 -16.08
CA ALA A 273 33.09 7.73 -16.70
C ALA A 273 33.99 6.53 -17.03
N VAL A 274 35.22 6.76 -17.46
CA VAL A 274 36.22 5.69 -17.67
C VAL A 274 36.59 5.00 -16.37
N GLU A 275 36.93 5.75 -15.30
CA GLU A 275 37.21 5.13 -14.00
C GLU A 275 35.97 4.40 -13.45
N GLY A 276 34.78 4.97 -13.62
CA GLY A 276 33.51 4.32 -13.23
C GLY A 276 33.22 3.05 -14.03
N ALA A 277 33.52 3.01 -15.31
CA ALA A 277 33.35 1.81 -16.14
C ALA A 277 34.36 0.72 -15.79
N LEU A 278 35.63 1.10 -15.53
CA LEU A 278 36.66 0.18 -15.08
C LEU A 278 36.33 -0.40 -13.70
N PHE A 279 35.95 0.47 -12.75
CA PHE A 279 35.53 0.03 -11.42
C PHE A 279 34.29 -0.84 -11.49
N GLY A 280 33.27 -0.40 -12.23
CA GLY A 280 32.03 -1.15 -12.42
C GLY A 280 32.22 -2.52 -13.05
N THR A 281 33.28 -2.74 -13.83
CA THR A 281 33.54 -4.02 -14.48
C THR A 281 34.60 -4.85 -13.79
N PHE A 282 35.75 -4.23 -13.42
CA PHE A 282 36.93 -4.99 -12.98
C PHE A 282 37.06 -5.11 -11.47
N PHE A 283 36.20 -4.46 -10.71
CA PHE A 283 36.11 -4.68 -9.27
C PHE A 283 35.99 -6.18 -8.99
N HIS A 284 36.79 -6.71 -8.10
CA HIS A 284 36.91 -8.12 -7.79
C HIS A 284 36.97 -9.02 -9.05
N GLN A 285 37.82 -8.65 -10.02
CA GLN A 285 38.04 -9.36 -11.28
C GLN A 285 36.75 -9.59 -12.09
N GLY A 286 35.73 -8.71 -11.95
CA GLY A 286 34.42 -8.87 -12.61
C GLY A 286 33.57 -10.00 -12.06
N GLN A 287 33.95 -10.59 -10.94
CA GLN A 287 33.21 -11.66 -10.25
C GLN A 287 32.13 -11.08 -9.34
N VAL A 288 31.33 -10.16 -9.88
CA VAL A 288 30.33 -9.40 -9.15
C VAL A 288 29.00 -9.44 -9.93
N CYS A 289 27.93 -9.82 -9.26
CA CYS A 289 26.61 -10.05 -9.90
C CYS A 289 26.02 -8.79 -10.55
N GLU A 290 26.29 -7.61 -9.99
CA GLU A 290 25.80 -6.32 -10.51
C GLU A 290 26.81 -5.61 -11.41
N SER A 291 27.95 -6.23 -11.76
CA SER A 291 29.00 -5.64 -12.61
C SER A 291 28.44 -5.01 -13.88
N GLY A 292 28.88 -3.78 -14.17
CA GLY A 292 28.53 -3.02 -15.37
C GLY A 292 29.25 -3.49 -16.63
N THR A 293 29.14 -4.78 -16.94
CA THR A 293 29.90 -5.45 -18.03
C THR A 293 29.39 -5.17 -19.44
N ARG A 294 28.24 -4.47 -19.58
CA ARG A 294 27.81 -3.83 -20.81
C ARG A 294 27.96 -2.32 -20.66
N VAL A 295 29.02 -1.76 -21.22
CA VAL A 295 29.26 -0.31 -21.21
C VAL A 295 28.67 0.28 -22.50
N LEU A 296 27.62 1.08 -22.38
CA LEU A 296 26.93 1.72 -23.50
C LEU A 296 27.47 3.13 -23.65
N VAL A 297 28.13 3.47 -24.74
CA VAL A 297 28.80 4.75 -24.92
C VAL A 297 28.18 5.54 -26.08
N ALA A 298 27.84 6.81 -25.82
CA ALA A 298 27.33 7.70 -26.86
C ALA A 298 28.34 7.85 -28.01
N ALA A 299 27.82 7.73 -29.25
CA ALA A 299 28.66 7.72 -30.46
C ALA A 299 29.63 8.91 -30.55
N LYS A 300 29.22 10.10 -30.09
CA LYS A 300 30.03 11.32 -30.14
C LYS A 300 31.33 11.26 -29.34
N ILE A 301 31.34 10.53 -28.25
CA ILE A 301 32.48 10.44 -27.32
C ILE A 301 33.18 9.08 -27.37
N TYR A 302 32.69 8.16 -28.20
CA TYR A 302 33.07 6.75 -28.20
C TYR A 302 34.60 6.56 -28.36
N ASN A 303 35.22 7.21 -29.38
CA ASN A 303 36.63 7.01 -29.66
C ASN A 303 37.53 7.52 -28.50
N GLU A 304 37.23 8.71 -27.97
CA GLU A 304 37.96 9.26 -26.83
C GLU A 304 37.84 8.38 -25.58
N PHE A 305 36.62 7.92 -25.34
CA PHE A 305 36.31 7.02 -24.20
C PHE A 305 37.10 5.71 -24.33
N MET A 306 37.09 5.09 -25.52
CA MET A 306 37.76 3.83 -25.78
C MET A 306 39.29 3.95 -25.64
N ASP A 307 39.88 5.00 -26.19
CA ASP A 307 41.31 5.27 -26.05
C ASP A 307 41.76 5.40 -24.59
N LYS A 308 41.00 6.12 -23.78
CA LYS A 308 41.27 6.31 -22.36
C LYS A 308 41.08 5.01 -21.58
N MET A 309 39.96 4.32 -21.84
CA MET A 309 39.60 3.06 -21.18
C MET A 309 40.62 1.97 -21.42
N GLN A 310 41.09 1.81 -22.68
CA GLN A 310 42.09 0.83 -23.05
C GLN A 310 43.42 1.10 -22.31
N ARG A 311 43.96 2.34 -22.40
CA ARG A 311 45.19 2.71 -21.72
C ARG A 311 45.11 2.47 -20.20
N ARG A 312 44.00 2.81 -19.61
CA ARG A 312 43.79 2.68 -18.17
C ARG A 312 43.65 1.21 -17.75
N ALA A 313 42.95 0.38 -18.53
CA ALA A 313 42.84 -1.06 -18.29
C ALA A 313 44.21 -1.77 -18.38
N GLN A 314 45.04 -1.40 -19.37
CA GLN A 314 46.39 -1.95 -19.53
C GLN A 314 47.33 -1.61 -18.37
N SER A 315 47.05 -0.52 -17.64
CA SER A 315 47.88 -0.10 -16.48
C SER A 315 47.47 -0.80 -15.17
N LEU A 316 46.40 -1.59 -15.15
CA LEU A 316 45.97 -2.32 -13.96
C LEU A 316 46.96 -3.44 -13.61
N ARG A 317 47.43 -3.43 -12.37
CA ARG A 317 48.38 -4.44 -11.87
C ARG A 317 47.65 -5.70 -11.44
N VAL A 318 47.84 -6.76 -12.21
CA VAL A 318 47.41 -8.11 -11.85
C VAL A 318 48.52 -8.74 -11.02
N GLY A 319 48.18 -9.27 -9.85
CA GLY A 319 49.16 -9.86 -8.95
C GLY A 319 48.58 -10.66 -7.80
N TYR A 320 49.44 -11.13 -6.91
CA TYR A 320 49.02 -11.91 -5.75
C TYR A 320 48.05 -11.13 -4.86
N GLN A 321 46.96 -11.78 -4.47
CA GLN A 321 45.87 -11.10 -3.73
C GLN A 321 46.31 -10.52 -2.38
N LEU A 322 47.32 -11.06 -1.74
CA LEU A 322 47.89 -10.53 -0.49
C LEU A 322 48.92 -9.42 -0.69
N ASP A 323 49.40 -9.16 -1.93
CA ASP A 323 50.27 -8.02 -2.22
C ASP A 323 49.42 -6.71 -2.21
N PRO A 324 49.72 -5.74 -1.31
CA PRO A 324 49.00 -4.46 -1.29
C PRO A 324 49.10 -3.66 -2.59
N ALA A 325 50.11 -3.96 -3.45
CA ALA A 325 50.27 -3.30 -4.75
C ALA A 325 49.33 -3.86 -5.83
N SER A 326 48.76 -5.04 -5.64
CA SER A 326 47.85 -5.65 -6.60
C SER A 326 46.54 -4.86 -6.67
N GLN A 327 46.08 -4.61 -7.90
CA GLN A 327 44.79 -3.98 -8.20
C GLN A 327 43.75 -4.99 -8.71
N GLN A 328 44.25 -6.14 -9.21
CA GLN A 328 43.44 -7.29 -9.60
C GLN A 328 44.12 -8.57 -9.10
N GLY A 329 43.35 -9.45 -8.48
CA GLY A 329 43.80 -10.74 -8.02
C GLY A 329 43.48 -11.86 -9.04
N PRO A 330 43.54 -13.15 -8.62
CA PRO A 330 43.19 -14.29 -9.43
C PRO A 330 41.64 -14.45 -9.51
N LEU A 331 41.15 -15.17 -10.51
CA LEU A 331 39.83 -15.76 -10.51
C LEU A 331 39.75 -16.85 -9.44
N VAL A 332 38.53 -17.09 -8.94
CA VAL A 332 38.34 -18.00 -7.79
C VAL A 332 38.75 -19.45 -8.01
N SER A 333 38.77 -19.94 -9.25
CA SER A 333 39.06 -21.34 -9.56
C SER A 333 39.47 -21.56 -11.02
N ALA A 334 40.10 -22.69 -11.30
CA ALA A 334 40.38 -23.14 -12.67
C ALA A 334 39.12 -23.22 -13.54
N ALA A 335 38.00 -23.73 -12.99
CA ALA A 335 36.73 -23.82 -13.72
C ALA A 335 36.17 -22.44 -14.14
N GLN A 336 36.39 -21.41 -13.30
CA GLN A 336 35.97 -20.05 -13.65
C GLN A 336 36.94 -19.45 -14.68
N LEU A 337 38.23 -19.75 -14.60
CA LEU A 337 39.21 -19.36 -15.63
C LEU A 337 38.84 -19.96 -17.00
N ASP A 338 38.54 -21.26 -17.06
CA ASP A 338 38.11 -21.92 -18.29
C ASP A 338 36.83 -21.30 -18.86
N THR A 339 35.91 -20.89 -17.98
CA THR A 339 34.68 -20.19 -18.36
C THR A 339 34.99 -18.84 -19.01
N VAL A 340 35.85 -18.05 -18.42
CA VAL A 340 36.26 -16.75 -18.98
C VAL A 340 36.93 -16.94 -20.34
N GLU A 341 37.89 -17.86 -20.47
CA GLU A 341 38.54 -18.17 -21.73
C GLU A 341 37.58 -18.60 -22.81
N ARG A 342 36.57 -19.42 -22.48
CA ARG A 342 35.53 -19.84 -23.41
C ARG A 342 34.72 -18.65 -23.93
N TYR A 343 34.32 -17.71 -23.06
CA TYR A 343 33.56 -16.53 -23.49
C TYR A 343 34.41 -15.53 -24.26
N VAL A 344 35.71 -15.40 -23.97
CA VAL A 344 36.61 -14.57 -24.77
C VAL A 344 36.78 -15.13 -26.20
N ARG A 345 36.95 -16.45 -26.36
CA ARG A 345 36.94 -17.08 -27.71
C ARG A 345 35.62 -16.85 -28.43
N LEU A 346 34.51 -17.07 -27.72
CA LEU A 346 33.18 -16.87 -28.28
C LEU A 346 32.95 -15.45 -28.78
N GLY A 347 33.41 -14.42 -28.04
CA GLY A 347 33.30 -13.03 -28.44
C GLY A 347 34.02 -12.74 -29.77
N GLN A 348 35.21 -13.30 -29.92
CA GLN A 348 35.98 -13.19 -31.18
C GLN A 348 35.29 -13.94 -32.33
N GLU A 349 34.77 -15.15 -32.08
CA GLU A 349 34.01 -15.95 -33.04
C GLU A 349 32.72 -15.24 -33.52
N GLU A 350 32.03 -14.51 -32.62
CA GLU A 350 30.86 -13.70 -32.93
C GLU A 350 31.17 -12.37 -33.62
N GLY A 351 32.51 -12.07 -33.80
CA GLY A 351 32.96 -10.90 -34.52
C GLY A 351 33.09 -9.64 -33.70
N ALA A 352 33.17 -9.71 -32.37
CA ALA A 352 33.53 -8.59 -31.53
C ALA A 352 35.05 -8.31 -31.62
N GLU A 353 35.44 -7.04 -31.60
CA GLU A 353 36.84 -6.64 -31.64
C GLU A 353 37.50 -6.77 -30.26
N LEU A 354 38.51 -7.62 -30.11
CA LEU A 354 39.33 -7.69 -28.91
C LEU A 354 40.33 -6.55 -28.84
N VAL A 355 40.05 -5.52 -28.03
CA VAL A 355 40.86 -4.31 -27.91
C VAL A 355 42.09 -4.51 -27.01
N THR A 356 41.93 -5.23 -25.92
CA THR A 356 43.03 -5.53 -24.96
C THR A 356 42.71 -6.75 -24.11
N GLY A 357 43.70 -7.37 -23.49
CA GLY A 357 43.56 -8.55 -22.64
C GLY A 357 43.38 -9.86 -23.43
N GLY A 358 42.36 -10.62 -23.14
CA GLY A 358 42.03 -11.86 -23.84
C GLY A 358 42.94 -13.04 -23.56
N GLN A 359 43.76 -13.00 -22.51
CA GLN A 359 44.69 -14.06 -22.18
C GLN A 359 45.00 -14.13 -20.69
N ARG A 360 45.54 -15.23 -20.23
CA ARG A 360 46.07 -15.38 -18.86
C ARG A 360 47.11 -14.34 -18.57
N ALA A 361 47.17 -13.87 -17.33
CA ALA A 361 48.21 -12.99 -16.86
C ALA A 361 49.29 -13.82 -16.20
N GLU A 362 50.56 -13.53 -16.56
CA GLU A 362 51.72 -14.12 -15.90
C GLU A 362 52.04 -13.34 -14.65
N VAL A 363 52.11 -14.02 -13.50
CA VAL A 363 52.51 -13.43 -12.21
C VAL A 363 53.71 -14.22 -11.72
N SER A 364 54.86 -13.55 -11.63
CA SER A 364 56.12 -14.18 -11.34
C SER A 364 56.09 -15.06 -10.07
N GLY A 365 56.48 -16.33 -10.22
CA GLY A 365 56.51 -17.30 -9.13
C GLY A 365 55.12 -17.88 -8.70
N LEU A 366 54.04 -17.60 -9.46
CA LEU A 366 52.69 -18.04 -9.16
C LEU A 366 52.04 -18.72 -10.37
N ASP A 367 52.74 -19.61 -11.03
CA ASP A 367 52.35 -20.29 -12.28
C ASP A 367 51.09 -21.15 -12.09
N GLY A 368 50.78 -21.57 -10.86
CA GLY A 368 49.57 -22.34 -10.50
C GLY A 368 48.34 -21.50 -10.27
N GLY A 369 48.47 -20.18 -10.25
CA GLY A 369 47.36 -19.26 -9.96
C GLY A 369 46.41 -19.00 -11.16
N PHE A 370 45.22 -18.59 -10.90
CA PHE A 370 44.17 -18.44 -11.92
C PHE A 370 44.04 -16.99 -12.40
N TYR A 371 45.12 -16.38 -12.85
CA TYR A 371 45.17 -14.98 -13.24
C TYR A 371 44.77 -14.73 -14.69
N TYR A 372 43.97 -13.70 -14.92
CA TYR A 372 43.46 -13.30 -16.23
C TYR A 372 43.57 -11.79 -16.43
N LYS A 373 43.98 -11.33 -17.63
CA LYS A 373 44.15 -9.89 -17.92
C LYS A 373 42.78 -9.20 -18.05
N PRO A 374 42.67 -7.93 -17.62
CA PRO A 374 41.52 -7.09 -17.96
C PRO A 374 41.25 -7.09 -19.46
N THR A 375 40.05 -7.44 -19.87
CA THR A 375 39.70 -7.72 -21.26
C THR A 375 38.57 -6.80 -21.72
N ILE A 376 38.79 -6.10 -22.84
CA ILE A 376 37.84 -5.18 -23.46
C ILE A 376 37.49 -5.65 -24.85
N PHE A 377 36.21 -5.81 -25.11
CA PHE A 377 35.65 -5.99 -26.45
C PHE A 377 34.98 -4.71 -26.91
N ALA A 378 35.29 -4.27 -28.14
CA ALA A 378 34.63 -3.21 -28.90
C ALA A 378 33.72 -3.80 -30.00
N ASP A 379 32.96 -2.92 -30.64
CA ASP A 379 32.04 -3.26 -31.72
C ASP A 379 31.07 -4.41 -31.39
N VAL A 380 30.69 -4.48 -30.11
CA VAL A 380 29.79 -5.49 -29.61
C VAL A 380 28.34 -5.14 -29.96
N ARG A 381 27.63 -6.08 -30.58
CA ARG A 381 26.19 -5.98 -30.77
C ARG A 381 25.48 -6.61 -29.59
N ASN A 382 24.36 -6.02 -29.15
CA ASN A 382 23.62 -6.54 -28.00
C ASN A 382 23.10 -7.97 -28.15
N SER A 383 22.97 -8.45 -29.40
CA SER A 383 22.58 -9.83 -29.71
C SER A 383 23.67 -10.88 -29.52
N MET A 384 24.92 -10.46 -29.35
CA MET A 384 26.04 -11.37 -29.08
C MET A 384 25.92 -12.00 -27.71
N ARG A 385 26.28 -13.27 -27.56
CA ARG A 385 26.21 -14.00 -26.29
C ARG A 385 27.05 -13.35 -25.20
N ILE A 386 28.20 -12.79 -25.54
CA ILE A 386 29.05 -12.06 -24.59
C ILE A 386 28.35 -10.81 -24.02
N ALA A 387 27.37 -10.24 -24.72
CA ALA A 387 26.54 -9.12 -24.25
C ALA A 387 25.27 -9.55 -23.52
N GLN A 388 24.80 -10.79 -23.72
CA GLN A 388 23.57 -11.31 -23.11
C GLN A 388 23.80 -12.24 -21.92
N GLU A 389 24.91 -13.00 -21.94
CA GLU A 389 25.20 -13.99 -20.90
C GLU A 389 26.19 -13.44 -19.85
N GLU A 390 26.02 -13.88 -18.62
CA GLU A 390 26.90 -13.49 -17.50
C GLU A 390 28.23 -14.25 -17.61
N ILE A 391 29.36 -13.55 -17.78
CA ILE A 391 30.71 -14.14 -17.88
C ILE A 391 31.34 -14.36 -16.49
N PHE A 392 31.07 -13.45 -15.57
CA PHE A 392 31.55 -13.45 -14.19
C PHE A 392 33.08 -13.44 -14.08
N GLY A 393 33.70 -12.60 -14.89
CA GLY A 393 35.17 -12.42 -14.99
C GLY A 393 35.56 -11.06 -15.56
N PRO A 394 36.84 -10.76 -15.71
CA PRO A 394 37.34 -9.43 -16.06
C PRO A 394 37.14 -9.15 -17.57
N VAL A 395 35.92 -9.20 -18.05
CA VAL A 395 35.57 -9.01 -19.47
C VAL A 395 34.43 -8.00 -19.58
N VAL A 396 34.68 -6.92 -20.33
CA VAL A 396 33.69 -5.88 -20.63
C VAL A 396 33.33 -5.86 -22.13
N CYS A 397 32.06 -5.64 -22.39
CA CYS A 397 31.52 -5.43 -23.74
C CYS A 397 31.15 -3.95 -23.88
N VAL A 398 31.80 -3.25 -24.84
CA VAL A 398 31.49 -1.86 -25.13
C VAL A 398 30.64 -1.76 -26.38
N LEU A 399 29.45 -1.17 -26.19
CA LEU A 399 28.44 -0.97 -27.22
C LEU A 399 28.30 0.52 -27.51
N LYS A 400 28.18 0.87 -28.78
CA LYS A 400 27.89 2.24 -29.22
C LYS A 400 26.39 2.46 -29.33
N TYR A 401 25.91 3.66 -29.01
CA TYR A 401 24.54 4.07 -29.24
C TYR A 401 24.46 5.51 -29.76
N ASP A 402 23.40 5.81 -30.53
CA ASP A 402 23.20 7.10 -31.18
C ASP A 402 22.19 8.00 -30.45
N SER A 403 21.27 7.44 -29.66
CA SER A 403 20.26 8.19 -28.92
C SER A 403 19.99 7.64 -27.50
N GLU A 404 19.47 8.48 -26.59
CA GLU A 404 19.09 8.05 -25.24
C GLU A 404 18.05 6.91 -25.24
N ASP A 405 17.09 6.96 -26.17
CA ASP A 405 16.04 5.92 -26.29
C ASP A 405 16.64 4.59 -26.74
N GLU A 406 17.64 4.63 -27.62
CA GLU A 406 18.39 3.44 -28.03
C GLU A 406 19.19 2.86 -26.85
N ALA A 407 19.89 3.71 -26.08
CA ALA A 407 20.63 3.27 -24.90
C ALA A 407 19.72 2.59 -23.87
N VAL A 408 18.53 3.16 -23.62
CA VAL A 408 17.52 2.57 -22.73
C VAL A 408 16.99 1.25 -23.31
N THR A 409 16.74 1.19 -24.62
CA THR A 409 16.31 -0.02 -25.29
C THR A 409 17.33 -1.15 -25.14
N ILE A 410 18.62 -0.87 -25.45
CA ILE A 410 19.72 -1.83 -25.30
C ILE A 410 19.88 -2.24 -23.83
N ALA A 411 19.80 -1.29 -22.88
CA ALA A 411 19.92 -1.59 -21.47
C ALA A 411 18.83 -2.56 -21.00
N ASN A 412 17.61 -2.38 -21.49
CA ASN A 412 16.45 -3.20 -21.13
C ASN A 412 16.36 -4.53 -21.90
N ASP A 413 17.04 -4.66 -23.05
CA ASP A 413 17.05 -5.87 -23.84
C ASP A 413 18.04 -6.89 -23.27
N SER A 414 17.63 -7.49 -22.17
CA SER A 414 18.31 -8.57 -21.45
C SER A 414 17.30 -9.30 -20.58
N VAL A 415 17.51 -10.58 -20.32
CA VAL A 415 16.73 -11.35 -19.35
C VAL A 415 16.98 -10.93 -17.91
N TYR A 416 18.07 -10.21 -17.67
CA TYR A 416 18.50 -9.71 -16.38
C TYR A 416 17.98 -8.30 -16.09
N GLY A 417 18.04 -7.92 -14.82
CA GLY A 417 17.65 -6.61 -14.32
C GLY A 417 18.13 -6.38 -12.89
N LEU A 418 19.40 -6.72 -12.58
CA LEU A 418 19.92 -6.55 -11.23
C LEU A 418 20.28 -5.10 -10.94
N ALA A 419 21.18 -4.53 -11.73
CA ALA A 419 21.64 -3.16 -11.52
C ALA A 419 21.95 -2.45 -12.85
N GLY A 420 22.32 -1.17 -12.74
CA GLY A 420 22.79 -0.36 -13.85
C GLY A 420 23.46 0.93 -13.36
N GLY A 421 24.18 1.61 -14.26
CA GLY A 421 24.79 2.91 -14.01
C GLY A 421 24.50 3.89 -15.13
N VAL A 422 24.53 5.18 -14.82
CA VAL A 422 24.49 6.26 -15.81
C VAL A 422 25.46 7.37 -15.43
N PHE A 423 26.27 7.81 -16.39
CA PHE A 423 27.20 8.93 -16.24
C PHE A 423 26.74 10.09 -17.11
N SER A 424 26.47 11.23 -16.49
CA SER A 424 26.03 12.47 -17.15
C SER A 424 26.29 13.65 -16.23
N ARG A 425 26.64 14.81 -16.79
CA ARG A 425 26.72 16.06 -16.04
C ARG A 425 25.33 16.64 -15.75
N SER A 426 24.30 16.14 -16.42
CA SER A 426 22.90 16.56 -16.21
C SER A 426 22.16 15.57 -15.34
N ASN A 427 21.91 15.93 -14.08
CA ASN A 427 21.09 15.12 -13.18
C ASN A 427 19.68 14.85 -13.74
N ALA A 428 19.08 15.83 -14.44
CA ALA A 428 17.76 15.67 -15.05
C ALA A 428 17.77 14.62 -16.18
N ARG A 429 18.88 14.56 -16.97
CA ARG A 429 19.09 13.53 -17.99
C ARG A 429 19.24 12.16 -17.33
N ALA A 430 20.12 12.07 -16.37
CA ALA A 430 20.37 10.82 -15.64
C ALA A 430 19.08 10.27 -15.01
N GLU A 431 18.28 11.12 -14.37
CA GLU A 431 17.01 10.75 -13.74
C GLU A 431 15.96 10.24 -14.75
N ARG A 432 15.89 10.85 -15.95
CA ARG A 432 15.01 10.33 -17.02
C ARG A 432 15.39 8.92 -17.45
N ILE A 433 16.71 8.65 -17.59
CA ILE A 433 17.22 7.33 -17.96
C ILE A 433 16.93 6.32 -16.83
N VAL A 434 17.23 6.68 -15.58
CA VAL A 434 16.99 5.83 -14.40
C VAL A 434 15.54 5.35 -14.33
N ARG A 435 14.56 6.23 -14.60
CA ARG A 435 13.13 5.87 -14.57
C ARG A 435 12.73 4.86 -15.64
N GLN A 436 13.47 4.76 -16.73
CA GLN A 436 13.13 3.91 -17.86
C GLN A 436 13.87 2.57 -17.86
N VAL A 437 15.03 2.49 -17.19
CA VAL A 437 15.82 1.26 -17.09
C VAL A 437 15.21 0.33 -16.04
N LYS A 438 14.92 -0.91 -16.44
CA LYS A 438 14.21 -1.91 -15.63
C LYS A 438 15.19 -2.74 -14.79
N THR A 439 15.70 -2.16 -13.72
CA THR A 439 16.63 -2.80 -12.79
C THR A 439 16.27 -2.49 -11.35
N GLY A 440 16.77 -3.31 -10.42
CA GLY A 440 16.52 -3.12 -8.98
C GLY A 440 17.38 -2.03 -8.34
N THR A 441 18.56 -1.76 -8.93
CA THR A 441 19.49 -0.72 -8.45
C THR A 441 20.02 0.10 -9.62
N MET A 442 20.09 1.42 -9.45
CA MET A 442 20.73 2.34 -10.40
C MET A 442 21.65 3.31 -9.69
N TRP A 443 22.83 3.53 -10.26
CA TRP A 443 23.78 4.53 -9.79
C TRP A 443 23.92 5.67 -10.81
N VAL A 444 24.08 6.88 -10.30
CA VAL A 444 24.34 8.09 -11.11
C VAL A 444 25.72 8.60 -10.78
N ASN A 445 26.59 8.70 -11.80
CA ASN A 445 27.99 9.14 -11.67
C ASN A 445 28.80 8.37 -10.60
N ASN A 446 28.42 7.13 -10.37
CA ASN A 446 29.04 6.19 -9.44
C ASN A 446 28.77 4.76 -9.86
N TYR A 447 29.41 3.78 -9.21
CA TYR A 447 29.13 2.36 -9.34
C TYR A 447 29.48 1.64 -8.03
N HIS A 448 28.86 0.50 -7.73
CA HIS A 448 29.10 -0.31 -6.54
C HIS A 448 28.91 0.43 -5.20
N ALA A 449 28.14 1.53 -5.16
CA ALA A 449 27.84 2.23 -3.92
C ALA A 449 26.68 1.53 -3.18
N PHE A 450 26.98 0.88 -2.07
CA PHE A 450 26.04 0.18 -1.22
C PHE A 450 25.81 0.91 0.09
N GLY A 451 24.66 0.65 0.71
CA GLY A 451 24.36 1.10 2.05
C GLY A 451 23.48 0.06 2.78
N ASP A 452 23.72 -0.12 4.07
CA ASP A 452 23.08 -1.14 4.91
C ASP A 452 21.55 -1.05 4.89
N PHE A 453 21.02 0.15 4.64
CA PHE A 453 19.59 0.43 4.59
C PHE A 453 19.04 0.63 3.18
N CYS A 454 19.89 0.43 2.15
CA CYS A 454 19.47 0.48 0.76
C CYS A 454 19.01 -0.91 0.32
N PRO A 455 17.74 -1.10 -0.07
CA PRO A 455 17.29 -2.38 -0.58
C PRO A 455 18.10 -2.80 -1.80
N PHE A 456 18.54 -4.06 -1.82
CA PHE A 456 19.27 -4.65 -2.95
C PHE A 456 18.47 -5.83 -3.51
N GLY A 457 18.45 -5.98 -4.84
CA GLY A 457 17.79 -7.10 -5.50
C GLY A 457 17.33 -6.80 -6.91
N GLY A 458 17.13 -7.86 -7.69
CA GLY A 458 16.91 -7.78 -9.12
C GLY A 458 15.43 -7.68 -9.55
N TYR A 459 15.27 -7.18 -10.79
CA TYR A 459 14.06 -7.34 -11.60
C TYR A 459 14.24 -8.55 -12.52
N LYS A 460 13.20 -8.91 -13.24
CA LYS A 460 13.22 -9.99 -14.25
C LYS A 460 13.82 -11.31 -13.68
N GLN A 461 14.81 -11.89 -14.37
CA GLN A 461 15.45 -13.14 -13.93
C GLN A 461 16.67 -12.93 -13.02
N SER A 462 16.90 -11.71 -12.55
CA SER A 462 17.95 -11.41 -11.57
C SER A 462 17.53 -11.60 -10.12
N GLY A 463 16.25 -11.88 -9.83
CA GLY A 463 15.87 -12.24 -8.47
C GLY A 463 14.41 -12.04 -8.11
N VAL A 464 14.08 -12.48 -6.88
CA VAL A 464 12.77 -12.34 -6.24
C VAL A 464 12.99 -11.93 -4.79
N GLY A 465 12.23 -10.94 -4.32
CA GLY A 465 12.44 -10.34 -3.00
C GLY A 465 13.56 -9.31 -2.98
N ARG A 466 13.99 -8.94 -1.78
CA ARG A 466 15.08 -7.97 -1.56
C ARG A 466 15.95 -8.40 -0.39
N GLU A 467 17.20 -7.95 -0.44
CA GLU A 467 18.14 -7.99 0.68
C GLU A 467 18.40 -6.55 1.14
N LEU A 468 18.86 -6.38 2.35
CA LEU A 468 19.17 -5.09 2.99
C LEU A 468 17.95 -4.16 3.15
N GLY A 469 18.16 -3.12 3.94
CA GLY A 469 17.13 -2.11 4.20
C GLY A 469 15.87 -2.67 4.86
N HIS A 470 14.84 -1.84 4.90
CA HIS A 470 13.52 -2.26 5.41
C HIS A 470 12.93 -3.44 4.63
N ALA A 471 13.03 -3.38 3.30
CA ALA A 471 12.48 -4.42 2.42
C ALA A 471 13.14 -5.78 2.67
N GLY A 472 14.47 -5.82 2.80
CA GLY A 472 15.19 -7.05 3.09
C GLY A 472 14.87 -7.63 4.47
N LEU A 473 14.80 -6.80 5.50
CA LEU A 473 14.41 -7.23 6.84
C LEU A 473 12.97 -7.76 6.87
N ALA A 474 12.05 -7.11 6.15
CA ALA A 474 10.66 -7.55 6.05
C ALA A 474 10.53 -8.95 5.41
N GLU A 475 11.45 -9.34 4.53
CA GLU A 475 11.50 -10.69 3.94
C GLU A 475 11.72 -11.80 4.98
N TYR A 476 12.27 -11.48 6.14
CA TYR A 476 12.48 -12.41 7.26
C TYR A 476 11.35 -12.38 8.28
N THR A 477 10.20 -11.82 7.93
CA THR A 477 8.99 -11.80 8.76
C THR A 477 7.78 -12.29 7.99
N GLN A 478 6.74 -12.66 8.73
CA GLN A 478 5.40 -12.91 8.22
C GLN A 478 4.41 -11.94 8.84
N ILE A 479 3.37 -11.62 8.06
CA ILE A 479 2.34 -10.65 8.45
C ILE A 479 1.15 -11.40 9.03
N LYS A 480 0.69 -10.96 10.22
CA LYS A 480 -0.55 -11.39 10.84
C LYS A 480 -1.46 -10.17 10.98
N ARG A 481 -2.62 -10.19 10.34
CA ARG A 481 -3.68 -9.25 10.69
C ARG A 481 -4.35 -9.69 11.98
N VAL A 482 -4.52 -8.77 12.91
CA VAL A 482 -5.25 -9.00 14.15
C VAL A 482 -6.43 -8.03 14.18
N HIS A 483 -7.63 -8.58 14.33
CA HIS A 483 -8.83 -7.83 14.60
C HIS A 483 -9.23 -8.04 16.07
N VAL A 484 -9.32 -6.95 16.81
CA VAL A 484 -9.79 -6.96 18.20
C VAL A 484 -11.16 -6.34 18.20
N ALA A 485 -12.20 -7.14 18.50
CA ALA A 485 -13.56 -6.64 18.60
C ALA A 485 -13.68 -5.54 19.66
N ALA A 486 -14.58 -4.57 19.41
CA ALA A 486 -14.83 -3.46 20.35
C ALA A 486 -15.34 -3.95 21.72
N SER A 487 -15.98 -5.12 21.78
CA SER A 487 -16.41 -5.76 23.03
C SER A 487 -16.12 -7.27 23.02
N ALA A 488 -15.80 -7.79 24.19
CA ALA A 488 -15.55 -9.21 24.44
C ALA A 488 -16.83 -9.96 24.86
N ASP A 489 -17.91 -9.26 25.21
CA ASP A 489 -19.13 -9.91 25.63
C ASP A 489 -20.06 -10.26 24.46
N HIS A 490 -20.82 -11.35 24.61
CA HIS A 490 -21.70 -11.88 23.58
C HIS A 490 -22.81 -10.91 23.18
N GLU A 491 -23.33 -10.12 24.11
CA GLU A 491 -24.43 -9.21 23.84
C GLU A 491 -24.02 -7.99 23.02
N SER A 492 -22.75 -7.61 23.08
CA SER A 492 -22.18 -6.44 22.38
C SER A 492 -21.51 -6.77 21.05
N ASN A 493 -21.28 -8.04 20.73
CA ASN A 493 -20.58 -8.44 19.50
C ASN A 493 -21.58 -8.71 18.36
N PHE A 494 -21.78 -7.72 17.49
CA PHE A 494 -22.75 -7.78 16.39
C PHE A 494 -22.50 -8.95 15.43
N THR A 495 -21.25 -9.24 15.09
CA THR A 495 -20.91 -10.30 14.12
C THR A 495 -21.32 -11.68 14.58
N MET A 496 -21.26 -11.94 15.90
CA MET A 496 -21.64 -13.23 16.47
C MET A 496 -23.15 -13.39 16.64
N LYS A 497 -23.94 -12.31 16.47
CA LYS A 497 -25.40 -12.32 16.60
C LYS A 497 -26.15 -12.71 15.33
N LEU A 498 -25.44 -12.93 14.22
CA LEU A 498 -26.08 -13.37 12.97
C LEU A 498 -26.92 -14.67 13.17
N PHE A 499 -26.59 -15.47 14.18
CA PHE A 499 -27.24 -16.72 14.54
C PHE A 499 -27.96 -16.64 15.89
N SER A 500 -28.12 -15.43 16.46
CA SER A 500 -28.83 -15.21 17.74
C SER A 500 -30.30 -14.93 17.51
N ASP A 501 -31.18 -15.50 18.37
CA ASP A 501 -32.63 -15.29 18.33
C ASP A 501 -33.08 -13.87 18.71
N ASN A 502 -32.17 -13.03 19.22
CA ASN A 502 -32.43 -11.65 19.64
C ASN A 502 -31.27 -10.73 19.28
N PRO A 503 -31.19 -10.24 18.03
CA PRO A 503 -30.14 -9.31 17.60
C PRO A 503 -30.32 -7.94 18.28
N LYS A 504 -29.63 -7.69 19.36
CA LYS A 504 -29.48 -6.34 19.92
C LYS A 504 -28.30 -5.65 19.26
N ILE A 505 -28.42 -4.35 18.97
CA ILE A 505 -27.28 -3.55 18.49
C ILE A 505 -26.31 -3.33 19.64
N PRO A 506 -25.09 -3.88 19.57
CA PRO A 506 -24.17 -3.88 20.71
C PRO A 506 -23.34 -2.60 20.87
N PHE A 507 -23.18 -1.84 19.79
CA PHE A 507 -22.27 -0.70 19.73
C PHE A 507 -22.84 0.41 18.87
N VAL A 508 -22.87 1.63 19.40
CA VAL A 508 -23.31 2.82 18.69
C VAL A 508 -22.19 3.83 18.69
N GLN A 509 -21.73 4.22 17.51
CA GLN A 509 -20.85 5.38 17.33
C GLN A 509 -21.69 6.54 16.79
N TYR A 510 -21.74 7.63 17.51
CA TYR A 510 -22.41 8.85 17.10
C TYR A 510 -21.38 9.93 16.80
N ILE A 511 -21.43 10.50 15.59
CA ILE A 511 -20.51 11.56 15.13
C ILE A 511 -21.36 12.73 14.63
N SER A 512 -21.08 13.93 15.15
CA SER A 512 -21.70 15.18 14.72
C SER A 512 -20.69 16.33 14.78
N PRO A 513 -19.74 16.40 13.81
CA PRO A 513 -18.68 17.42 13.80
C PRO A 513 -19.14 18.78 13.31
N THR A 514 -20.34 18.89 12.69
CA THR A 514 -20.83 20.12 12.09
C THR A 514 -21.25 21.14 13.15
N LEU A 515 -20.71 22.35 13.07
CA LEU A 515 -21.22 23.50 13.82
C LEU A 515 -22.50 24.02 13.15
N ILE A 516 -23.61 24.06 13.89
CA ILE A 516 -24.87 24.62 13.42
C ILE A 516 -24.99 26.08 13.86
N VAL A 517 -25.16 27.00 12.91
CA VAL A 517 -25.46 28.41 13.15
C VAL A 517 -26.87 28.66 12.59
N ALA A 518 -27.86 28.82 13.46
CA ALA A 518 -29.24 28.83 13.05
C ALA A 518 -29.98 30.12 13.53
N GLY A 519 -30.85 30.62 12.71
CA GLY A 519 -31.71 31.78 13.01
C GLY A 519 -31.73 32.81 11.91
N HIS A 520 -32.69 33.74 12.00
CA HIS A 520 -32.78 34.88 11.07
C HIS A 520 -31.50 35.72 11.11
N GLY A 521 -30.93 36.03 9.94
CA GLY A 521 -29.67 36.77 9.80
C GLY A 521 -28.43 35.99 10.16
N SER A 522 -28.51 34.67 10.36
CA SER A 522 -27.36 33.81 10.68
C SER A 522 -26.31 33.82 9.55
N LEU A 523 -26.70 34.13 8.31
CA LEU A 523 -25.79 34.37 7.18
C LEU A 523 -24.67 35.33 7.55
N GLY A 524 -24.93 36.37 8.36
CA GLY A 524 -23.94 37.35 8.81
C GLY A 524 -22.74 36.74 9.56
N SER A 525 -22.85 35.49 9.99
CA SER A 525 -21.75 34.77 10.63
C SER A 525 -20.74 34.21 9.65
N ILE A 526 -21.03 34.15 8.35
CA ILE A 526 -20.23 33.43 7.35
C ILE A 526 -18.78 33.90 7.31
N TYR A 527 -18.55 35.22 7.40
CA TYR A 527 -17.20 35.79 7.44
C TYR A 527 -16.38 35.23 8.60
N ARG A 528 -16.97 35.19 9.79
CA ARG A 528 -16.32 34.62 10.99
C ARG A 528 -16.03 33.16 10.83
N GLU A 529 -16.94 32.40 10.20
CA GLU A 529 -16.75 30.96 10.00
C GLU A 529 -15.65 30.67 8.97
N VAL A 530 -15.53 31.44 7.88
CA VAL A 530 -14.41 31.37 6.95
C VAL A 530 -13.08 31.57 7.67
N VAL A 531 -12.98 32.63 8.48
CA VAL A 531 -11.77 32.95 9.26
C VAL A 531 -11.47 31.85 10.28
N ARG A 532 -12.49 31.33 10.98
CA ARG A 532 -12.35 30.24 11.97
C ARG A 532 -11.78 28.96 11.34
N LEU A 533 -12.18 28.68 10.11
CA LEU A 533 -11.73 27.51 9.36
C LEU A 533 -10.40 27.75 8.61
N GLY A 534 -9.81 28.93 8.73
CA GLY A 534 -8.52 29.28 8.12
C GLY A 534 -8.61 29.60 6.62
N GLY A 535 -9.83 29.77 6.07
CA GLY A 535 -10.04 30.07 4.66
C GLY A 535 -9.69 31.52 4.32
N GLN A 536 -9.17 31.72 3.12
CA GLN A 536 -8.85 33.02 2.55
C GLN A 536 -9.46 33.23 1.15
N ARG A 537 -9.74 32.11 0.45
CA ARG A 537 -10.20 32.13 -0.95
C ARG A 537 -11.37 31.15 -1.11
N ALA A 538 -12.57 31.68 -0.89
CA ALA A 538 -13.81 30.91 -0.95
C ALA A 538 -14.36 30.81 -2.38
N MET A 539 -14.86 29.60 -2.73
CA MET A 539 -15.68 29.40 -3.92
C MET A 539 -17.09 29.00 -3.50
N ILE A 540 -18.07 29.71 -4.05
CA ILE A 540 -19.49 29.35 -3.92
C ILE A 540 -19.82 28.26 -4.94
N LEU A 541 -20.47 27.20 -4.48
CA LEU A 541 -21.12 26.17 -5.30
C LEU A 541 -22.63 26.37 -5.19
N THR A 542 -23.33 26.38 -6.33
CA THR A 542 -24.77 26.64 -6.37
C THR A 542 -25.41 26.09 -7.63
N ASP A 543 -26.73 26.20 -7.76
CA ASP A 543 -27.47 25.88 -8.97
C ASP A 543 -28.13 27.14 -9.59
N ALA A 544 -28.52 27.03 -10.85
CA ALA A 544 -29.13 28.14 -11.59
C ALA A 544 -30.46 28.63 -10.96
N GLY A 545 -31.23 27.79 -10.29
CA GLY A 545 -32.46 28.14 -9.60
C GLY A 545 -32.21 29.03 -8.37
N VAL A 546 -31.26 28.64 -7.53
CA VAL A 546 -30.82 29.33 -6.34
C VAL A 546 -30.21 30.71 -6.74
N ARG A 547 -29.41 30.73 -7.81
CA ARG A 547 -28.85 31.98 -8.36
C ARG A 547 -29.93 32.90 -8.85
N LYS A 548 -30.91 32.41 -9.61
CA LYS A 548 -32.04 33.19 -10.10
C LYS A 548 -32.91 33.75 -8.96
N ALA A 549 -33.02 33.06 -7.84
CA ALA A 549 -33.72 33.54 -6.64
C ALA A 549 -32.95 34.62 -5.88
N GLY A 550 -31.72 34.98 -6.29
CA GLY A 550 -30.90 35.99 -5.64
C GLY A 550 -30.15 35.53 -4.39
N LEU A 551 -30.31 34.26 -3.98
CA LEU A 551 -29.72 33.72 -2.75
C LEU A 551 -28.21 33.59 -2.84
N THR A 552 -27.69 33.26 -4.02
CA THR A 552 -26.23 33.20 -4.29
C THR A 552 -25.59 34.57 -4.11
N GLN A 553 -26.26 35.62 -4.59
CA GLN A 553 -25.77 37.02 -4.46
C GLN A 553 -25.69 37.41 -2.98
N MET A 554 -26.70 37.09 -2.17
CA MET A 554 -26.69 37.37 -0.74
C MET A 554 -25.48 36.72 -0.04
N ALA A 555 -25.19 35.45 -0.36
CA ALA A 555 -24.02 34.76 0.17
C ALA A 555 -22.70 35.34 -0.32
N GLN A 556 -22.64 35.78 -1.57
CA GLN A 556 -21.47 36.44 -2.17
C GLN A 556 -21.18 37.78 -1.52
N GLU A 557 -22.21 38.59 -1.28
CA GLU A 557 -22.10 39.89 -0.58
C GLU A 557 -21.65 39.69 0.88
N ALA A 558 -22.16 38.69 1.57
CA ALA A 558 -21.77 38.37 2.94
C ALA A 558 -20.33 37.85 3.06
N LEU A 559 -19.82 37.16 2.05
CA LEU A 559 -18.41 36.71 1.97
C LEU A 559 -17.44 37.85 1.61
N GLY A 560 -17.92 38.87 0.88
CA GLY A 560 -17.10 40.00 0.45
C GLY A 560 -15.84 39.57 -0.32
N GLU A 561 -14.70 40.07 0.11
CA GLU A 561 -13.40 39.80 -0.54
C GLU A 561 -12.92 38.32 -0.51
N PHE A 562 -13.45 37.51 0.38
CA PHE A 562 -13.13 36.09 0.38
C PHE A 562 -13.69 35.35 -0.84
N CYS A 563 -14.78 35.78 -1.45
CA CYS A 563 -15.41 35.12 -2.58
C CYS A 563 -14.60 35.36 -3.87
N VAL A 564 -13.82 34.36 -4.29
CA VAL A 564 -12.96 34.47 -5.50
C VAL A 564 -13.57 33.80 -6.73
N ALA A 565 -14.58 32.95 -6.56
CA ALA A 565 -15.26 32.25 -7.66
C ALA A 565 -16.69 31.84 -7.27
N VAL A 566 -17.54 31.70 -8.28
CA VAL A 566 -18.87 31.07 -8.17
C VAL A 566 -19.00 30.04 -9.29
N PHE A 567 -19.39 28.84 -8.92
CA PHE A 567 -19.70 27.73 -9.85
C PHE A 567 -21.20 27.42 -9.72
N ASP A 568 -21.99 27.66 -10.77
CA ASP A 568 -23.46 27.62 -10.77
C ASP A 568 -24.08 26.60 -11.75
N ASP A 569 -23.26 25.71 -12.30
CA ASP A 569 -23.68 24.67 -13.26
C ASP A 569 -23.91 23.31 -12.56
N ILE A 570 -24.56 23.34 -11.39
CA ILE A 570 -24.91 22.14 -10.66
C ILE A 570 -26.36 21.76 -10.94
N ALA A 571 -26.57 20.63 -11.61
CA ALA A 571 -27.92 20.12 -11.89
C ALA A 571 -28.44 19.25 -10.74
N GLN A 572 -29.73 19.00 -10.73
CA GLN A 572 -30.31 17.96 -9.88
C GLN A 572 -29.70 16.60 -10.27
N ASP A 573 -29.34 15.77 -9.29
CA ASP A 573 -28.61 14.51 -9.54
C ASP A 573 -27.31 14.72 -10.36
N THR A 574 -26.41 15.51 -9.84
CA THR A 574 -25.15 15.93 -10.46
C THR A 574 -24.27 14.74 -10.90
N ASP A 575 -23.58 14.90 -12.05
CA ASP A 575 -22.63 13.92 -12.56
C ASP A 575 -21.21 14.17 -12.03
N LEU A 576 -20.37 13.13 -11.96
CA LEU A 576 -18.96 13.23 -11.56
C LEU A 576 -18.17 14.22 -12.42
N SER A 577 -18.50 14.36 -13.71
CA SER A 577 -17.86 15.33 -14.60
C SER A 577 -18.08 16.79 -14.17
N THR A 578 -19.24 17.11 -13.58
CA THR A 578 -19.51 18.42 -12.99
C THR A 578 -18.66 18.68 -11.76
N VAL A 579 -18.41 17.65 -10.94
CA VAL A 579 -17.48 17.75 -9.80
C VAL A 579 -16.07 18.08 -10.30
N ASP A 580 -15.59 17.38 -11.32
CA ASP A 580 -14.26 17.63 -11.89
C ASP A 580 -14.12 19.04 -12.49
N ALA A 581 -15.17 19.54 -13.13
CA ALA A 581 -15.21 20.92 -13.65
C ALA A 581 -15.13 21.96 -12.52
N ALA A 582 -15.87 21.76 -11.42
CA ALA A 582 -15.79 22.63 -10.24
C ALA A 582 -14.42 22.57 -9.57
N VAL A 583 -13.81 21.39 -9.48
CA VAL A 583 -12.44 21.20 -8.96
C VAL A 583 -11.40 21.91 -9.82
N ALA A 584 -11.54 21.84 -11.14
CA ALA A 584 -10.64 22.53 -12.07
C ALA A 584 -10.69 24.07 -11.85
N LEU A 585 -11.89 24.65 -11.74
CA LEU A 585 -12.06 26.08 -11.43
C LEU A 585 -11.48 26.41 -10.04
N ALA A 586 -11.71 25.58 -9.04
CA ALA A 586 -11.19 25.79 -7.69
C ALA A 586 -9.66 25.81 -7.67
N ARG A 587 -9.01 24.88 -8.39
CA ARG A 587 -7.54 24.83 -8.54
C ARG A 587 -7.01 26.07 -9.28
N GLU A 588 -7.65 26.47 -10.36
CA GLU A 588 -7.27 27.69 -11.13
C GLU A 588 -7.30 28.95 -10.25
N LYS A 589 -8.31 29.05 -9.42
CA LYS A 589 -8.51 30.22 -8.55
C LYS A 589 -7.79 30.13 -7.21
N GLY A 590 -7.09 29.01 -6.93
CA GLY A 590 -6.40 28.79 -5.66
C GLY A 590 -7.34 28.78 -4.45
N VAL A 591 -8.48 28.13 -4.59
CA VAL A 591 -9.52 28.04 -3.56
C VAL A 591 -9.07 27.16 -2.41
N ASP A 592 -9.31 27.60 -1.17
CA ASP A 592 -8.95 26.90 0.06
C ASP A 592 -10.16 26.58 0.97
N ILE A 593 -11.35 27.07 0.63
CA ILE A 593 -12.61 26.80 1.32
C ILE A 593 -13.78 26.79 0.35
N ILE A 594 -14.71 25.85 0.52
CA ILE A 594 -15.92 25.74 -0.30
C ILE A 594 -17.15 26.21 0.50
N VAL A 595 -18.04 26.94 -0.16
CA VAL A 595 -19.34 27.37 0.37
C VAL A 595 -20.44 26.84 -0.54
N SER A 596 -21.19 25.84 -0.10
CA SER A 596 -22.33 25.30 -0.85
C SER A 596 -23.62 26.04 -0.48
N VAL A 597 -24.26 26.68 -1.46
CA VAL A 597 -25.54 27.40 -1.30
C VAL A 597 -26.57 26.68 -2.17
N GLY A 598 -27.38 25.81 -1.58
CA GLY A 598 -28.31 24.98 -2.35
C GLY A 598 -28.96 23.85 -1.58
N GLY A 599 -29.67 22.98 -2.29
CA GLY A 599 -30.24 21.74 -1.76
C GLY A 599 -29.24 20.59 -1.71
N GLY A 600 -29.70 19.39 -1.46
CA GLY A 600 -28.87 18.17 -1.33
C GLY A 600 -27.89 17.96 -2.46
N SER A 601 -28.29 18.11 -3.73
CA SER A 601 -27.41 17.94 -4.89
C SER A 601 -26.22 18.89 -4.88
N VAL A 602 -26.43 20.16 -4.47
CA VAL A 602 -25.34 21.15 -4.35
C VAL A 602 -24.41 20.82 -3.19
N ILE A 603 -24.96 20.41 -2.04
CA ILE A 603 -24.18 20.04 -0.85
C ILE A 603 -23.35 18.77 -1.11
N ASP A 604 -23.95 17.77 -1.74
CA ASP A 604 -23.27 16.52 -2.06
C ASP A 604 -22.15 16.72 -3.10
N THR A 605 -22.42 17.57 -4.13
CA THR A 605 -21.37 18.01 -5.06
C THR A 605 -20.25 18.74 -4.31
N GLY A 606 -20.58 19.59 -3.36
CA GLY A 606 -19.62 20.29 -2.53
C GLY A 606 -18.73 19.38 -1.70
N LYS A 607 -19.30 18.33 -1.09
CA LYS A 607 -18.54 17.29 -0.39
C LYS A 607 -17.54 16.62 -1.33
N ALA A 608 -17.98 16.20 -2.52
CA ALA A 608 -17.10 15.56 -3.49
C ALA A 608 -16.01 16.51 -4.01
N VAL A 609 -16.33 17.79 -4.26
CA VAL A 609 -15.35 18.82 -4.65
C VAL A 609 -14.32 18.99 -3.53
N CYS A 610 -14.73 19.10 -2.27
CA CYS A 610 -13.83 19.25 -1.13
C CYS A 610 -12.87 18.07 -0.97
N VAL A 611 -13.34 16.85 -1.17
CA VAL A 611 -12.52 15.62 -1.14
C VAL A 611 -11.52 15.62 -2.28
N THR A 612 -11.98 15.85 -3.51
CA THR A 612 -11.13 15.82 -4.71
C THR A 612 -10.10 16.95 -4.71
N LEU A 613 -10.48 18.12 -4.21
CA LEU A 613 -9.57 19.26 -4.08
C LEU A 613 -8.44 18.97 -3.09
N LYS A 614 -8.75 18.34 -1.96
CA LYS A 614 -7.80 18.00 -0.90
C LYS A 614 -6.86 16.85 -1.30
N ASN A 615 -7.41 15.77 -1.87
CA ASN A 615 -6.67 14.52 -2.12
C ASN A 615 -6.07 14.43 -3.53
N GLY A 616 -6.42 15.34 -4.43
CA GLY A 616 -5.96 15.30 -5.83
C GLY A 616 -6.76 14.33 -6.69
N GLY A 617 -6.30 14.03 -7.90
CA GLY A 617 -7.00 13.16 -8.85
C GLY A 617 -8.30 13.72 -9.40
N ASN A 618 -9.22 12.83 -9.80
CA ASN A 618 -10.57 13.09 -10.27
C ASN A 618 -11.60 12.62 -9.25
N ALA A 619 -12.86 13.04 -9.41
CA ALA A 619 -13.94 12.64 -8.49
C ALA A 619 -14.19 11.13 -8.43
N ASP A 620 -14.02 10.40 -9.54
CA ASP A 620 -14.20 8.95 -9.61
C ASP A 620 -13.19 8.18 -8.76
N ASP A 621 -11.98 8.72 -8.56
CA ASP A 621 -10.93 8.12 -7.73
C ASP A 621 -11.35 8.01 -6.25
N HIS A 622 -12.32 8.83 -5.82
CA HIS A 622 -12.79 8.92 -4.43
C HIS A 622 -14.14 8.22 -4.19
N VAL A 623 -14.74 7.63 -5.21
CA VAL A 623 -15.96 6.81 -5.05
C VAL A 623 -15.64 5.57 -4.23
N ALA A 624 -15.96 5.63 -2.93
CA ALA A 624 -15.64 4.57 -1.98
C ALA A 624 -16.35 4.75 -0.63
N LEU A 625 -16.23 3.73 0.21
CA LEU A 625 -16.68 3.74 1.60
C LEU A 625 -15.46 3.82 2.53
N MET A 626 -15.40 4.85 3.41
CA MET A 626 -14.45 4.99 4.52
C MET A 626 -12.97 4.80 4.10
N ARG A 627 -12.52 5.57 3.10
CA ARG A 627 -11.14 5.48 2.58
C ARG A 627 -10.27 6.70 2.84
N LEU A 628 -10.86 7.80 3.30
CA LEU A 628 -10.12 9.03 3.53
C LEU A 628 -9.24 8.90 4.77
N THR A 629 -8.03 9.41 4.69
CA THR A 629 -7.05 9.39 5.78
C THR A 629 -6.92 10.74 6.50
N GLU A 630 -7.49 11.79 5.93
CA GLU A 630 -7.47 13.13 6.49
C GLU A 630 -8.74 13.92 6.10
N PRO A 631 -9.10 14.96 6.87
CA PRO A 631 -10.29 15.76 6.59
C PRO A 631 -10.24 16.43 5.21
N GLN A 632 -11.43 16.61 4.63
CA GLN A 632 -11.62 17.32 3.38
C GLN A 632 -11.17 18.79 3.45
N THR A 633 -11.11 19.48 2.30
CA THR A 633 -11.05 20.96 2.24
C THR A 633 -12.21 21.54 3.07
N PRO A 634 -12.01 22.61 3.89
CA PRO A 634 -13.05 23.19 4.71
C PRO A 634 -14.33 23.50 3.91
N HIS A 635 -15.48 23.11 4.48
CA HIS A 635 -16.77 23.18 3.82
C HIS A 635 -17.82 23.86 4.71
N ILE A 636 -18.38 24.97 4.23
CA ILE A 636 -19.54 25.66 4.82
C ILE A 636 -20.74 25.38 3.93
N VAL A 637 -21.89 25.09 4.51
CA VAL A 637 -23.12 24.82 3.75
C VAL A 637 -24.25 25.73 4.20
N ILE A 638 -25.05 26.20 3.24
CA ILE A 638 -26.23 27.03 3.43
C ILE A 638 -27.38 26.33 2.72
N PRO A 639 -28.16 25.46 3.42
CA PRO A 639 -29.25 24.73 2.81
C PRO A 639 -30.38 25.64 2.34
N THR A 640 -30.83 25.48 1.10
CA THR A 640 -31.98 26.18 0.52
C THR A 640 -33.24 25.31 0.49
N THR A 641 -33.16 24.09 1.00
CA THR A 641 -34.26 23.12 1.16
C THR A 641 -34.28 22.56 2.57
N SER A 642 -35.44 22.12 3.05
CA SER A 642 -35.60 21.50 4.36
C SER A 642 -35.97 20.02 4.18
N GLY A 643 -34.99 19.21 3.75
CA GLY A 643 -35.27 17.82 3.35
C GLY A 643 -34.15 16.85 3.61
N THR A 644 -33.10 16.93 2.85
CA THR A 644 -32.06 15.90 2.72
C THR A 644 -31.18 15.68 3.95
N GLY A 645 -31.04 16.68 4.83
CA GLY A 645 -30.11 16.60 5.97
C GLY A 645 -28.64 16.50 5.56
N SER A 646 -28.31 16.77 4.28
CA SER A 646 -26.96 16.58 3.75
C SER A 646 -25.91 17.47 4.44
N GLU A 647 -26.34 18.54 5.09
CA GLU A 647 -25.49 19.44 5.86
C GLU A 647 -24.83 18.81 7.08
N VAL A 648 -25.30 17.66 7.54
CA VAL A 648 -24.78 16.94 8.74
C VAL A 648 -24.46 15.47 8.50
N THR A 649 -24.52 15.00 7.24
CA THR A 649 -24.31 13.59 6.91
C THR A 649 -22.95 13.32 6.29
N ASN A 650 -22.47 12.10 6.47
CA ASN A 650 -21.20 11.59 5.97
C ASN A 650 -21.31 10.93 4.58
N VAL A 651 -22.37 11.22 3.86
CA VAL A 651 -22.63 10.64 2.53
C VAL A 651 -22.69 11.76 1.49
N SER A 652 -22.11 11.53 0.32
CA SER A 652 -22.30 12.29 -0.91
C SER A 652 -22.79 11.35 -2.00
N VAL A 653 -23.94 11.67 -2.60
CA VAL A 653 -24.59 10.87 -3.64
C VAL A 653 -24.48 11.58 -4.98
N ILE A 654 -23.76 10.97 -5.94
CA ILE A 654 -23.48 11.56 -7.25
C ILE A 654 -23.78 10.55 -8.35
N LYS A 655 -24.14 11.02 -9.55
CA LYS A 655 -24.29 10.18 -10.73
C LYS A 655 -22.92 9.88 -11.33
N SER A 656 -22.73 8.66 -11.80
CA SER A 656 -21.60 8.32 -12.68
C SER A 656 -22.16 8.00 -14.07
N GLY A 657 -21.88 8.87 -15.02
CA GLY A 657 -22.24 8.68 -16.43
C GLY A 657 -21.59 7.42 -17.00
N SER A 658 -20.37 7.10 -16.61
CA SER A 658 -19.64 5.91 -17.03
C SER A 658 -20.21 4.61 -16.47
N ALA A 659 -20.72 4.63 -15.21
CA ALA A 659 -21.32 3.47 -14.57
C ALA A 659 -22.84 3.36 -14.80
N GLY A 660 -23.51 4.40 -15.34
CA GLY A 660 -24.94 4.44 -15.57
C GLY A 660 -25.78 4.38 -14.30
N ARG A 661 -25.22 4.73 -13.14
CA ARG A 661 -25.87 4.62 -11.81
C ARG A 661 -25.40 5.70 -10.85
N LYS A 662 -26.13 5.86 -9.73
CA LYS A 662 -25.64 6.66 -8.58
C LYS A 662 -24.49 5.95 -7.90
N VAL A 663 -23.48 6.71 -7.51
CA VAL A 663 -22.29 6.29 -6.76
C VAL A 663 -22.20 7.09 -5.47
N TYR A 664 -21.47 6.55 -4.50
CA TYR A 664 -21.41 7.09 -3.16
C TYR A 664 -19.96 7.35 -2.74
N ILE A 665 -19.74 8.53 -2.14
CA ILE A 665 -18.57 8.78 -1.31
C ILE A 665 -19.09 8.81 0.12
N VAL A 666 -18.64 7.89 0.96
CA VAL A 666 -19.09 7.79 2.35
C VAL A 666 -17.88 7.81 3.26
N ASP A 667 -17.75 8.86 4.06
CA ASP A 667 -16.64 9.00 5.00
C ASP A 667 -16.98 10.03 6.09
N ASN A 668 -16.49 9.81 7.31
CA ASN A 668 -16.68 10.77 8.39
C ASN A 668 -15.94 12.10 8.15
N TYR A 669 -14.92 12.11 7.31
CA TYR A 669 -14.15 13.28 6.93
C TYR A 669 -14.84 14.20 5.89
N ILE A 670 -15.96 13.77 5.29
CA ILE A 670 -16.70 14.60 4.32
C ILE A 670 -17.87 15.37 4.94
N VAL A 671 -18.12 15.18 6.23
CA VAL A 671 -19.16 15.94 6.92
C VAL A 671 -18.81 17.43 6.91
N PRO A 672 -19.73 18.32 6.49
CA PRO A 672 -19.45 19.76 6.46
C PRO A 672 -19.03 20.32 7.83
N ASN A 673 -18.10 21.30 7.83
CA ASN A 673 -17.59 21.90 9.05
C ASN A 673 -18.59 22.85 9.72
N THR A 674 -19.39 23.58 8.92
CA THR A 674 -20.40 24.53 9.41
C THR A 674 -21.64 24.46 8.51
N ALA A 675 -22.81 24.44 9.12
CA ALA A 675 -24.09 24.64 8.45
C ALA A 675 -24.77 25.91 8.96
N ILE A 676 -25.10 26.82 8.05
CA ILE A 676 -25.79 28.08 8.34
C ILE A 676 -27.25 27.91 7.94
N LEU A 677 -28.13 27.85 8.92
CA LEU A 677 -29.58 27.63 8.76
C LEU A 677 -30.30 28.98 8.89
N ASP A 678 -30.29 29.76 7.85
CA ASP A 678 -31.03 31.05 7.78
C ASP A 678 -32.37 30.84 7.05
N PRO A 679 -33.51 31.07 7.69
CA PRO A 679 -34.83 30.84 7.08
C PRO A 679 -35.05 31.61 5.77
N VAL A 680 -34.37 32.72 5.57
CA VAL A 680 -34.44 33.51 4.32
C VAL A 680 -34.11 32.66 3.09
N PHE A 681 -33.18 31.70 3.24
CA PHE A 681 -32.76 30.82 2.14
C PHE A 681 -33.81 29.76 1.74
N THR A 682 -34.88 29.58 2.52
CA THR A 682 -35.99 28.66 2.20
C THR A 682 -37.33 29.36 1.93
N MET A 683 -37.44 30.69 2.15
CA MET A 683 -38.69 31.43 1.95
C MET A 683 -39.19 31.48 0.50
N THR A 684 -38.24 31.43 -0.46
CA THR A 684 -38.56 31.44 -1.89
C THR A 684 -38.95 30.06 -2.43
N LEU A 685 -38.90 29.02 -1.60
CA LEU A 685 -39.19 27.65 -2.04
C LEU A 685 -40.71 27.51 -2.29
N PRO A 686 -41.14 27.03 -3.49
CA PRO A 686 -42.55 26.83 -3.81
C PRO A 686 -43.23 25.83 -2.86
N PRO A 687 -44.53 25.95 -2.59
CA PRO A 687 -45.29 25.06 -1.70
C PRO A 687 -45.10 23.56 -2.02
N ALA A 688 -45.14 23.18 -3.31
CA ALA A 688 -44.98 21.80 -3.73
C ALA A 688 -43.59 21.22 -3.38
N LEU A 689 -42.52 22.03 -3.56
CA LEU A 689 -41.16 21.64 -3.18
C LEU A 689 -41.00 21.64 -1.65
N THR A 690 -41.61 22.60 -0.96
CA THR A 690 -41.64 22.62 0.51
C THR A 690 -42.31 21.32 1.07
N ALA A 691 -43.43 20.91 0.51
CA ALA A 691 -44.11 19.66 0.91
C ALA A 691 -43.24 18.43 0.61
N SER A 692 -42.68 18.35 -0.59
CA SER A 692 -41.87 17.20 -1.03
C SER A 692 -40.60 17.05 -0.18
N THR A 693 -39.87 18.14 0.07
CA THR A 693 -38.62 18.08 0.87
C THR A 693 -38.93 17.80 2.35
N ALA A 694 -39.97 18.37 2.92
CA ALA A 694 -40.33 18.11 4.30
C ALA A 694 -40.80 16.64 4.50
N MET A 695 -41.49 16.05 3.51
CA MET A 695 -41.88 14.65 3.54
C MET A 695 -40.68 13.71 3.36
N ASP A 696 -39.64 14.13 2.65
CA ASP A 696 -38.34 13.47 2.61
C ASP A 696 -37.72 13.40 4.01
N ALA A 697 -37.60 14.57 4.69
CA ALA A 697 -37.11 14.62 6.08
C ALA A 697 -37.99 13.80 7.05
N MET A 698 -39.32 13.78 6.85
CA MET A 698 -40.23 12.93 7.61
C MET A 698 -39.94 11.44 7.41
N THR A 699 -39.64 11.05 6.17
CA THR A 699 -39.26 9.67 5.83
C THR A 699 -37.93 9.29 6.45
N HIS A 700 -36.92 10.15 6.35
CA HIS A 700 -35.62 10.01 7.04
C HIS A 700 -35.82 9.76 8.53
N ALA A 701 -36.55 10.61 9.20
CA ALA A 701 -36.80 10.53 10.65
C ALA A 701 -37.56 9.25 11.04
N MET A 702 -38.62 8.90 10.28
CA MET A 702 -39.46 7.74 10.56
C MET A 702 -38.71 6.43 10.34
N GLU A 703 -37.94 6.34 9.25
CA GLU A 703 -37.15 5.13 8.97
C GLU A 703 -35.97 5.01 9.93
N ALA A 704 -35.28 6.11 10.27
CA ALA A 704 -34.23 6.09 11.30
C ALA A 704 -34.77 5.61 12.66
N LEU A 705 -35.99 6.05 13.05
CA LEU A 705 -36.63 5.61 14.29
C LEU A 705 -36.94 4.13 14.29
N THR A 706 -37.37 3.58 13.14
CA THR A 706 -37.82 2.17 13.02
C THR A 706 -36.73 1.25 12.49
N SER A 707 -35.55 1.78 12.12
CA SER A 707 -34.42 1.01 11.60
C SER A 707 -33.95 -0.05 12.59
N THR A 708 -33.37 -1.14 12.06
CA THR A 708 -32.65 -2.14 12.85
C THR A 708 -31.40 -1.57 13.52
N MET A 709 -30.92 -0.41 13.07
CA MET A 709 -29.79 0.35 13.65
C MET A 709 -30.23 1.49 14.58
N SER A 710 -31.53 1.60 14.86
CA SER A 710 -32.08 2.62 15.76
C SER A 710 -31.47 2.54 17.16
N ASN A 711 -31.25 3.69 17.78
CA ASN A 711 -30.69 3.81 19.13
C ASN A 711 -31.24 5.07 19.82
N PRO A 712 -31.12 5.18 21.15
CA PRO A 712 -31.75 6.28 21.90
C PRO A 712 -31.35 7.70 21.48
N ILE A 713 -30.13 7.88 20.95
CA ILE A 713 -29.66 9.20 20.46
C ILE A 713 -30.39 9.54 19.15
N CYS A 714 -30.38 8.60 18.20
CA CYS A 714 -31.07 8.75 16.91
C CYS A 714 -32.59 8.89 17.11
N ASP A 715 -33.18 8.12 18.04
CA ASP A 715 -34.60 8.20 18.37
C ASP A 715 -35.02 9.58 18.85
N GLY A 716 -34.19 10.20 19.73
CA GLY A 716 -34.44 11.56 20.21
C GLY A 716 -34.42 12.59 19.08
N HIS A 717 -33.48 12.50 18.15
CA HIS A 717 -33.43 13.36 16.98
C HIS A 717 -34.61 13.09 16.02
N ALA A 718 -34.92 11.83 15.75
CA ALA A 718 -35.99 11.43 14.86
C ALA A 718 -37.36 11.92 15.37
N LEU A 719 -37.67 11.68 16.65
CA LEU A 719 -38.94 12.09 17.26
C LEU A 719 -39.09 13.63 17.26
N ASN A 720 -38.02 14.35 17.54
CA ASN A 720 -38.05 15.81 17.46
C ASN A 720 -38.23 16.31 16.01
N ALA A 721 -37.61 15.66 15.03
CA ALA A 721 -37.80 16.00 13.60
C ALA A 721 -39.26 15.75 13.18
N ILE A 722 -39.84 14.60 13.52
CA ILE A 722 -41.24 14.24 13.25
C ILE A 722 -42.19 15.31 13.82
N ARG A 723 -41.99 15.70 15.09
CA ARG A 723 -42.82 16.71 15.75
C ARG A 723 -42.72 18.08 15.06
N LEU A 724 -41.50 18.53 14.79
CA LEU A 724 -41.27 19.84 14.17
C LEU A 724 -41.90 19.91 12.75
N ILE A 725 -41.79 18.82 11.96
CA ILE A 725 -42.40 18.76 10.62
C ILE A 725 -43.94 18.80 10.76
N ALA A 726 -44.51 17.98 11.63
CA ALA A 726 -45.96 17.92 11.81
C ALA A 726 -46.55 19.28 12.21
N GLU A 727 -45.87 20.02 13.12
CA GLU A 727 -46.33 21.31 13.60
C GLU A 727 -46.12 22.46 12.62
N ASN A 728 -45.10 22.40 11.75
CA ASN A 728 -44.65 23.58 10.99
C ASN A 728 -44.86 23.43 9.47
N LEU A 729 -44.98 22.23 8.91
CA LEU A 729 -45.23 22.06 7.47
C LEU A 729 -46.52 22.72 7.04
N PRO A 730 -47.68 22.50 7.72
CA PRO A 730 -48.93 23.19 7.33
C PRO A 730 -48.81 24.70 7.39
N LYS A 731 -48.06 25.27 8.35
CA LYS A 731 -47.84 26.72 8.48
C LYS A 731 -47.01 27.25 7.31
N ALA A 732 -45.86 26.59 6.99
CA ALA A 732 -45.01 27.01 5.87
C ALA A 732 -45.66 26.85 4.50
N ILE A 733 -46.64 25.92 4.35
CA ILE A 733 -47.44 25.79 3.13
C ILE A 733 -48.48 26.96 3.05
N SER A 734 -49.16 27.27 4.16
CA SER A 734 -50.16 28.34 4.17
C SER A 734 -49.56 29.74 4.08
N ASN A 735 -48.35 29.96 4.67
CA ASN A 735 -47.61 31.17 4.62
C ASN A 735 -46.13 30.86 4.36
N GLY A 736 -45.70 30.91 3.09
CA GLY A 736 -44.33 30.61 2.66
C GLY A 736 -43.23 31.52 3.25
N THR A 737 -43.62 32.68 3.81
CA THR A 737 -42.76 33.66 4.46
C THR A 737 -42.77 33.63 5.98
N ASP A 738 -43.39 32.61 6.59
CA ASP A 738 -43.32 32.38 8.02
C ASP A 738 -41.91 31.92 8.41
N GLU A 739 -41.10 32.89 8.88
CA GLU A 739 -39.69 32.68 9.23
C GLU A 739 -39.52 31.58 10.28
N GLN A 740 -40.35 31.55 11.30
CA GLN A 740 -40.23 30.57 12.38
C GLN A 740 -40.59 29.14 11.88
N ALA A 741 -41.66 29.01 11.06
CA ALA A 741 -42.01 27.73 10.46
C ALA A 741 -40.89 27.24 9.50
N ARG A 742 -40.33 28.14 8.70
CA ARG A 742 -39.17 27.82 7.80
C ARG A 742 -37.94 27.38 8.58
N LEU A 743 -37.56 28.11 9.65
CA LEU A 743 -36.45 27.76 10.51
C LEU A 743 -36.67 26.38 11.18
N ASN A 744 -37.85 26.14 11.71
CA ASN A 744 -38.21 24.87 12.36
C ASN A 744 -38.13 23.70 11.37
N LEU A 745 -38.52 23.89 10.11
CA LEU A 745 -38.35 22.86 9.08
C LEU A 745 -36.91 22.62 8.72
N GLN A 746 -36.03 23.64 8.65
CA GLN A 746 -34.58 23.46 8.49
C GLN A 746 -34.01 22.66 9.65
N MET A 747 -34.33 23.05 10.91
CA MET A 747 -33.89 22.34 12.10
C MET A 747 -34.38 20.89 12.14
N ALA A 748 -35.60 20.64 11.64
CA ALA A 748 -36.16 19.29 11.53
C ALA A 748 -35.40 18.43 10.52
N ALA A 749 -35.06 18.99 9.34
CA ALA A 749 -34.26 18.30 8.34
C ALA A 749 -32.86 17.96 8.86
N THR A 750 -32.22 18.89 9.57
CA THR A 750 -30.93 18.67 10.24
C THR A 750 -31.04 17.57 11.32
N ALA A 751 -32.10 17.59 12.15
CA ALA A 751 -32.33 16.56 13.17
C ALA A 751 -32.57 15.17 12.53
N ALA A 752 -33.37 15.11 11.45
CA ALA A 752 -33.53 13.89 10.66
C ALA A 752 -32.19 13.41 10.08
N GLY A 753 -31.36 14.34 9.57
CA GLY A 753 -30.01 14.07 9.10
C GLY A 753 -29.14 13.39 10.17
N TRP A 754 -29.12 13.94 11.38
CA TRP A 754 -28.40 13.32 12.51
C TRP A 754 -28.93 11.93 12.88
N ALA A 755 -30.25 11.71 12.78
CA ALA A 755 -30.85 10.42 13.07
C ALA A 755 -30.43 9.36 12.04
N PHE A 756 -30.70 9.62 10.75
CA PHE A 756 -30.46 8.60 9.74
C PHE A 756 -28.97 8.43 9.34
N ASN A 757 -28.14 9.42 9.58
CA ASN A 757 -26.68 9.30 9.34
C ASN A 757 -26.07 8.11 10.09
N ILE A 758 -26.65 7.74 11.23
CA ILE A 758 -26.22 6.61 12.06
C ILE A 758 -27.17 5.43 11.97
N ALA A 759 -28.49 5.68 12.12
CA ALA A 759 -29.52 4.64 12.13
C ALA A 759 -29.84 4.10 10.72
N GLN A 760 -29.40 4.78 9.66
CA GLN A 760 -29.68 4.48 8.27
C GLN A 760 -31.19 4.67 7.93
N VAL A 761 -31.51 4.55 6.66
CA VAL A 761 -32.89 4.58 6.14
C VAL A 761 -33.36 3.18 5.74
N GLY A 762 -34.57 3.02 5.35
CA GLY A 762 -35.20 1.70 5.13
C GLY A 762 -35.88 1.52 3.76
N LEU A 763 -36.93 0.75 3.74
CA LEU A 763 -37.63 0.30 2.53
C LEU A 763 -38.28 1.44 1.73
N ALA A 764 -38.82 2.49 2.40
CA ALA A 764 -39.42 3.61 1.69
C ALA A 764 -38.40 4.35 0.81
N HIS A 765 -37.18 4.52 1.30
CA HIS A 765 -36.09 5.08 0.50
C HIS A 765 -35.66 4.14 -0.63
N SER A 766 -35.57 2.82 -0.40
CA SER A 766 -35.27 1.87 -1.47
C SER A 766 -36.33 1.89 -2.57
N MET A 767 -37.59 2.02 -2.22
CA MET A 767 -38.68 2.20 -3.17
C MET A 767 -38.53 3.52 -3.94
N ALA A 768 -38.19 4.61 -3.28
CA ALA A 768 -38.04 5.92 -3.91
C ALA A 768 -36.81 5.98 -4.83
N HIS A 769 -35.69 5.37 -4.44
CA HIS A 769 -34.47 5.30 -5.26
C HIS A 769 -34.72 4.61 -6.59
N THR A 770 -35.39 3.48 -6.56
CA THR A 770 -35.74 2.72 -7.77
C THR A 770 -36.73 3.47 -8.69
N LEU A 771 -37.70 4.15 -8.14
CA LEU A 771 -38.61 4.99 -8.93
C LEU A 771 -37.87 6.20 -9.54
N GLY A 772 -36.98 6.82 -8.80
CA GLY A 772 -36.10 7.89 -9.31
C GLY A 772 -35.24 7.43 -10.48
N MET A 773 -34.73 6.19 -10.42
CA MET A 773 -33.92 5.58 -11.49
C MET A 773 -34.76 5.22 -12.72
N LEU A 774 -35.93 4.60 -12.54
CA LEU A 774 -36.74 4.04 -13.63
C LEU A 774 -37.70 5.06 -14.27
N ALA A 775 -38.28 5.97 -13.49
CA ALA A 775 -39.31 6.91 -13.92
C ALA A 775 -38.87 8.39 -13.80
N ASN A 776 -37.68 8.68 -13.34
CA ASN A 776 -37.09 10.03 -13.13
C ASN A 776 -38.07 10.96 -12.32
N VAL A 777 -38.67 10.42 -11.27
CA VAL A 777 -39.62 11.15 -10.42
C VAL A 777 -38.90 11.87 -9.28
N PRO A 778 -39.46 12.97 -8.73
CA PRO A 778 -38.84 13.69 -7.61
C PRO A 778 -38.74 12.78 -6.37
N HIS A 779 -37.54 12.69 -5.81
CA HIS A 779 -37.17 11.80 -4.72
C HIS A 779 -38.07 11.96 -3.49
N GLY A 780 -38.21 13.16 -2.96
CA GLY A 780 -39.00 13.41 -1.76
C GLY A 780 -40.51 13.15 -1.96
N ALA A 781 -41.01 13.31 -3.20
CA ALA A 781 -42.40 12.94 -3.51
C ALA A 781 -42.57 11.42 -3.47
N ALA A 782 -41.64 10.66 -4.03
CA ALA A 782 -41.66 9.19 -3.98
C ALA A 782 -41.51 8.66 -2.54
N CYS A 783 -40.63 9.24 -1.73
CA CYS A 783 -40.42 8.92 -0.31
C CYS A 783 -41.73 9.12 0.48
N GLY A 784 -42.36 10.29 0.35
CA GLY A 784 -43.59 10.61 1.06
C GLY A 784 -44.72 9.67 0.70
N ILE A 785 -44.90 9.31 -0.59
CA ILE A 785 -45.94 8.37 -1.03
C ILE A 785 -45.70 6.95 -0.49
N ALA A 786 -44.43 6.50 -0.44
CA ALA A 786 -44.09 5.17 0.05
C ALA A 786 -44.22 5.03 1.58
N LEU A 787 -43.97 6.10 2.33
CA LEU A 787 -43.80 6.08 3.78
C LEU A 787 -45.03 5.47 4.52
N PRO A 788 -46.28 5.89 4.34
CA PRO A 788 -47.42 5.33 5.10
C PRO A 788 -47.61 3.85 4.86
N ALA A 789 -47.40 3.37 3.64
CA ALA A 789 -47.49 1.94 3.31
C ALA A 789 -46.41 1.12 3.99
N VAL A 790 -45.15 1.63 3.99
CA VAL A 790 -44.01 0.98 4.65
C VAL A 790 -44.17 1.02 6.18
N MET A 791 -44.70 2.09 6.76
CA MET A 791 -45.04 2.14 8.19
C MET A 791 -46.01 1.03 8.56
N ARG A 792 -47.13 0.86 7.81
CA ARG A 792 -48.10 -0.22 8.04
C ARG A 792 -47.50 -1.60 7.86
N PHE A 793 -46.58 -1.76 6.87
CA PHE A 793 -45.85 -3.00 6.63
C PHE A 793 -44.96 -3.38 7.80
N ASN A 794 -44.41 -2.39 8.49
CA ASN A 794 -43.44 -2.56 9.59
C ASN A 794 -44.12 -2.68 10.98
N VAL A 795 -45.44 -2.50 11.09
CA VAL A 795 -46.17 -2.42 12.38
C VAL A 795 -45.88 -3.60 13.31
N ASP A 796 -45.86 -4.84 12.77
CA ASP A 796 -45.61 -6.04 13.58
C ASP A 796 -44.15 -6.13 14.13
N PHE A 797 -43.24 -5.33 13.63
CA PHE A 797 -41.81 -5.34 13.97
C PHE A 797 -41.34 -4.09 14.73
N ALA A 798 -42.08 -2.97 14.61
CA ALA A 798 -41.71 -1.69 15.18
C ALA A 798 -42.91 -0.93 15.81
N ALA A 799 -43.89 -1.65 16.34
CA ALA A 799 -45.11 -1.03 16.91
C ALA A 799 -44.79 -0.07 18.07
N ASP A 800 -43.79 -0.36 18.88
CA ASP A 800 -43.32 0.48 19.98
C ASP A 800 -42.82 1.82 19.50
N LYS A 801 -41.95 1.80 18.48
CA LYS A 801 -41.36 2.99 17.89
C LYS A 801 -42.36 3.84 17.13
N LEU A 802 -43.23 3.20 16.36
CA LEU A 802 -44.32 3.85 15.63
C LEU A 802 -45.37 4.47 16.57
N ALA A 803 -45.64 3.87 17.74
CA ALA A 803 -46.50 4.47 18.76
C ALA A 803 -45.90 5.77 19.34
N LEU A 804 -44.58 5.84 19.52
CA LEU A 804 -43.89 7.09 19.90
C LEU A 804 -43.96 8.13 18.77
N ALA A 805 -43.83 7.69 17.52
CA ALA A 805 -44.01 8.59 16.36
C ALA A 805 -45.48 9.15 16.30
N ALA A 806 -46.48 8.37 16.64
CA ALA A 806 -47.86 8.86 16.71
C ALA A 806 -47.99 10.03 17.69
N GLN A 807 -47.40 9.93 18.87
CA GLN A 807 -47.37 11.02 19.85
C GLN A 807 -46.66 12.25 19.31
N ALA A 808 -45.48 12.06 18.66
CA ALA A 808 -44.75 13.15 18.04
C ALA A 808 -45.54 13.81 16.89
N LEU A 809 -46.38 13.10 16.19
CA LEU A 809 -47.33 13.60 15.18
C LEU A 809 -48.56 14.32 15.79
N GLY A 810 -48.66 14.36 17.11
CA GLY A 810 -49.80 14.99 17.80
C GLY A 810 -51.04 14.11 17.96
N VAL A 811 -50.95 12.80 17.71
CA VAL A 811 -52.02 11.85 17.91
C VAL A 811 -52.22 11.60 19.41
N ASN A 812 -53.48 11.70 19.89
CA ASN A 812 -53.78 11.28 21.26
C ASN A 812 -53.86 9.75 21.37
N THR A 813 -52.80 9.17 21.88
CA THR A 813 -52.66 7.69 22.03
C THR A 813 -53.16 7.17 23.36
N SER A 814 -53.78 8.01 24.20
CA SER A 814 -54.32 7.58 25.50
C SER A 814 -55.40 6.51 25.36
N GLY A 815 -55.17 5.36 25.96
CA GLY A 815 -56.09 4.21 25.90
C GLY A 815 -55.96 3.34 24.64
N MET A 816 -55.12 3.69 23.66
CA MET A 816 -54.89 2.85 22.48
C MET A 816 -53.93 1.70 22.80
N ALA A 817 -54.14 0.55 22.18
CA ALA A 817 -53.16 -0.50 22.13
C ALA A 817 -51.96 -0.04 21.28
N GLN A 818 -50.73 -0.53 21.58
CA GLN A 818 -49.51 -0.12 20.92
C GLN A 818 -49.56 -0.23 19.39
N LYS A 819 -50.12 -1.32 18.87
CA LYS A 819 -50.33 -1.54 17.44
C LYS A 819 -51.36 -0.58 16.84
N GLU A 820 -52.39 -0.22 17.59
CA GLU A 820 -53.38 0.75 17.18
C GLU A 820 -52.79 2.17 17.08
N ALA A 821 -51.99 2.55 18.06
CA ALA A 821 -51.25 3.81 18.01
C ALA A 821 -50.25 3.83 16.85
N ALA A 822 -49.59 2.71 16.55
CA ALA A 822 -48.68 2.60 15.41
C ALA A 822 -49.38 2.78 14.05
N LEU A 823 -50.60 2.22 13.88
CA LEU A 823 -51.41 2.44 12.67
C LEU A 823 -51.86 3.89 12.57
N ALA A 824 -52.28 4.49 13.70
CA ALA A 824 -52.68 5.89 13.76
C ALA A 824 -51.52 6.86 13.37
N ALA A 825 -50.27 6.48 13.59
CA ALA A 825 -49.13 7.23 13.08
C ALA A 825 -49.12 7.28 11.54
N ALA A 826 -49.35 6.16 10.86
CA ALA A 826 -49.40 6.12 9.39
C ALA A 826 -50.56 6.97 8.83
N ASP A 827 -51.74 6.90 9.50
CA ASP A 827 -52.90 7.71 9.13
C ASP A 827 -52.65 9.22 9.35
N ALA A 828 -51.90 9.59 10.39
CA ALA A 828 -51.51 10.97 10.65
C ALA A 828 -50.53 11.49 9.58
N VAL A 829 -49.58 10.67 9.11
CA VAL A 829 -48.66 11.01 8.00
C VAL A 829 -49.48 11.22 6.71
N GLU A 830 -50.41 10.34 6.37
CA GLU A 830 -51.29 10.55 5.20
C GLU A 830 -52.13 11.83 5.31
N SER A 831 -52.60 12.16 6.51
CA SER A 831 -53.33 13.38 6.75
C SER A 831 -52.49 14.62 6.56
N LEU A 832 -51.21 14.58 7.01
CA LEU A 832 -50.24 15.63 6.81
C LEU A 832 -49.92 15.82 5.33
N MET A 833 -49.79 14.75 4.56
CA MET A 833 -49.60 14.81 3.10
C MET A 833 -50.78 15.51 2.42
N LYS A 834 -52.02 15.18 2.79
CA LYS A 834 -53.23 15.81 2.23
C LYS A 834 -53.29 17.31 2.52
N VAL A 835 -53.02 17.71 3.77
CA VAL A 835 -53.07 19.12 4.20
C VAL A 835 -51.93 19.94 3.54
N SER A 836 -50.79 19.33 3.29
CA SER A 836 -49.65 19.99 2.66
C SER A 836 -49.70 19.99 1.11
N GLY A 837 -50.70 19.37 0.51
CA GLY A 837 -50.83 19.25 -0.96
C GLY A 837 -49.76 18.34 -1.59
N HIS A 838 -49.21 17.42 -0.80
CA HIS A 838 -48.29 16.40 -1.30
C HIS A 838 -49.03 15.37 -2.16
N PRO A 839 -48.47 14.86 -3.30
CA PRO A 839 -49.08 13.81 -4.08
C PRO A 839 -49.28 12.53 -3.25
N LEU A 840 -50.38 11.83 -3.49
CA LEU A 840 -50.79 10.68 -2.67
C LEU A 840 -50.59 9.33 -3.38
N ARG A 841 -50.40 9.34 -4.69
CA ARG A 841 -50.28 8.15 -5.53
C ARG A 841 -49.13 8.25 -6.49
N LEU A 842 -48.50 7.11 -6.81
CA LEU A 842 -47.38 7.06 -7.74
C LEU A 842 -47.75 7.52 -9.16
N ARG A 843 -48.96 7.26 -9.61
CA ARG A 843 -49.48 7.74 -10.89
C ARG A 843 -49.54 9.27 -10.97
N ASP A 844 -49.79 9.94 -9.85
CA ASP A 844 -49.85 11.42 -9.79
C ASP A 844 -48.51 12.08 -10.06
N ILE A 845 -47.42 11.33 -9.91
CA ILE A 845 -46.04 11.78 -10.19
C ILE A 845 -45.42 11.16 -11.47
N GLY A 846 -46.26 10.50 -12.31
CA GLY A 846 -45.87 10.01 -13.62
C GLY A 846 -45.29 8.59 -13.66
N VAL A 847 -45.36 7.82 -12.57
CA VAL A 847 -44.98 6.40 -12.58
C VAL A 847 -46.01 5.60 -13.36
N LYS A 848 -45.56 4.67 -14.19
CA LYS A 848 -46.40 3.75 -14.95
C LYS A 848 -46.51 2.40 -14.25
N GLU A 849 -47.68 1.76 -14.30
CA GLU A 849 -47.93 0.48 -13.64
C GLU A 849 -46.98 -0.64 -14.10
N GLU A 850 -46.62 -0.64 -15.37
CA GLU A 850 -45.73 -1.61 -15.98
C GLU A 850 -44.28 -1.59 -15.38
N MET A 851 -43.91 -0.51 -14.67
CA MET A 851 -42.63 -0.37 -14.03
C MET A 851 -42.55 -1.00 -12.63
N LEU A 852 -43.68 -1.24 -11.97
CA LEU A 852 -43.75 -1.58 -10.54
C LEU A 852 -43.03 -2.89 -10.21
N ALA A 853 -43.23 -3.94 -11.03
CA ALA A 853 -42.59 -5.23 -10.80
C ALA A 853 -41.04 -5.14 -10.90
N MET A 854 -40.54 -4.36 -11.85
CA MET A 854 -39.09 -4.11 -12.01
C MET A 854 -38.58 -3.27 -10.84
N ALA A 855 -39.31 -2.24 -10.44
CA ALA A 855 -38.99 -1.41 -9.27
C ALA A 855 -38.89 -2.24 -7.99
N ALA A 856 -39.78 -3.19 -7.79
CA ALA A 856 -39.80 -4.10 -6.64
C ALA A 856 -38.53 -4.99 -6.60
N PHE A 857 -38.13 -5.51 -7.75
CA PHE A 857 -36.92 -6.31 -7.86
C PHE A 857 -35.62 -5.50 -7.53
N HIS A 858 -35.55 -4.27 -8.00
CA HIS A 858 -34.40 -3.40 -7.69
C HIS A 858 -34.41 -2.90 -6.24
N ALA A 859 -35.58 -2.63 -5.64
CA ALA A 859 -35.70 -2.15 -4.28
C ALA A 859 -35.16 -3.13 -3.23
N ILE A 860 -35.29 -4.44 -3.46
CA ILE A 860 -34.72 -5.47 -2.57
C ILE A 860 -33.20 -5.47 -2.61
N ALA A 861 -32.60 -5.18 -3.76
CA ALA A 861 -31.15 -5.14 -3.95
C ALA A 861 -30.53 -3.81 -3.44
N ASP A 862 -31.36 -2.82 -3.10
CA ASP A 862 -30.87 -1.54 -2.61
C ASP A 862 -30.47 -1.63 -1.12
N THR A 863 -29.34 -1.01 -0.76
CA THR A 863 -28.74 -1.09 0.58
C THR A 863 -29.68 -0.72 1.73
N PRO A 864 -30.51 0.35 1.66
CA PRO A 864 -31.43 0.71 2.73
C PRO A 864 -32.39 -0.39 3.15
N THR A 865 -32.80 -1.27 2.25
CA THR A 865 -33.68 -2.40 2.56
C THR A 865 -33.14 -3.32 3.66
N LEU A 866 -31.81 -3.40 3.81
CA LEU A 866 -31.14 -4.19 4.85
C LEU A 866 -31.45 -3.68 6.27
N PHE A 867 -31.75 -2.40 6.41
CA PHE A 867 -31.99 -1.74 7.71
C PHE A 867 -33.48 -1.62 8.07
N ASN A 868 -34.37 -2.07 7.19
CA ASN A 868 -35.79 -2.02 7.44
C ASN A 868 -36.22 -2.92 8.63
N ALA A 869 -37.12 -2.44 9.49
CA ALA A 869 -37.58 -3.19 10.68
C ALA A 869 -38.06 -4.61 10.37
N ARG A 870 -38.88 -4.74 9.35
CA ARG A 870 -39.33 -6.04 8.85
C ARG A 870 -38.34 -6.51 7.76
N PRO A 871 -37.75 -7.71 7.87
CA PRO A 871 -36.90 -8.27 6.83
C PRO A 871 -37.62 -8.38 5.49
N VAL A 872 -36.99 -7.95 4.41
CA VAL A 872 -37.58 -7.95 3.05
C VAL A 872 -36.65 -8.76 2.14
N ASN A 873 -37.09 -9.96 1.81
CA ASN A 873 -36.34 -10.91 0.98
C ASN A 873 -37.14 -11.46 -0.21
N ASP A 874 -38.38 -10.99 -0.38
CA ASP A 874 -39.29 -11.42 -1.48
C ASP A 874 -39.76 -10.20 -2.28
N PRO A 875 -39.42 -10.08 -3.59
CA PRO A 875 -39.88 -9.00 -4.45
C PRO A 875 -41.41 -8.86 -4.51
N MET A 876 -42.13 -9.95 -4.35
CA MET A 876 -43.61 -9.93 -4.40
C MET A 876 -44.23 -9.12 -3.26
N LEU A 877 -43.57 -9.07 -2.10
CA LEU A 877 -44.01 -8.22 -0.98
C LEU A 877 -43.90 -6.73 -1.35
N VAL A 878 -42.80 -6.34 -1.98
CA VAL A 878 -42.55 -4.94 -2.39
C VAL A 878 -43.45 -4.56 -3.58
N ASP A 879 -43.68 -5.46 -4.53
CA ASP A 879 -44.62 -5.26 -5.62
C ASP A 879 -46.06 -5.02 -5.08
N GLY A 880 -46.45 -5.77 -4.06
CA GLY A 880 -47.72 -5.56 -3.35
C GLY A 880 -47.82 -4.15 -2.72
N LEU A 881 -46.76 -3.67 -2.10
CA LEU A 881 -46.70 -2.31 -1.57
C LEU A 881 -46.75 -1.23 -2.68
N PHE A 882 -46.05 -1.42 -3.79
CA PHE A 882 -46.14 -0.51 -4.92
C PHE A 882 -47.57 -0.44 -5.50
N LYS A 883 -48.22 -1.57 -5.69
CA LYS A 883 -49.63 -1.63 -6.17
C LYS A 883 -50.59 -0.95 -5.22
N GLN A 884 -50.38 -1.04 -3.91
CA GLN A 884 -51.23 -0.39 -2.90
C GLN A 884 -51.17 1.14 -3.00
N ILE A 885 -50.03 1.72 -3.38
CA ILE A 885 -49.83 3.17 -3.45
C ILE A 885 -49.87 3.72 -4.89
N TYR A 886 -50.09 2.86 -5.90
CA TYR A 886 -50.28 3.25 -7.30
C TYR A 886 -51.68 3.83 -7.52
#